data_dae4590edae8f7d1ee5ed04299b9c6e2
#
_entry.id   dae4590edae8f7d1ee5ed04299b9c6e2
#
_cell.length_a   1.000
_cell.length_b   1.000
_cell.length_c   1.000
_cell.angle_alpha   90.00
_cell.angle_beta   90.00
_cell.angle_gamma   90.00
#
_symmetry.space_group_name_H-M   'P 1'
#
loop_
_entity.id
_entity.type
_entity.pdbx_description
1 polymer ?
#
loop_
_entity_poly.entity_id
_entity_poly.type
_entity_poly.pdbx_seq_one_letter_code
_entity_poly.pdbx_strand_id
1 'polypeptide(L)'
;MKYKNIIKDLRYLELLSQSFPTIAKASTEIINLQAILNLPKGTEHFLADIHGEHEAFQHILKNASGNIKRKVNELFGTTLRDSEKKELCTLIYYPEQKLELVKENEKEIKDWYHITLHRLVAVCREVSSKYTRSKVRKSLPKDFSYIIQELLHERTEDVDKTAYVNVIIDTIISTGRADDFIVALANVIQRLIIDQLHLLGDIYDRGPGAHIIMDTLENYHSWDIQWGNHDMLWMGSCAGNRACICNVIRLSLRYANLATLEEGYGINLVPLATFAMETYGDDPCEEFIPRLSGGVKQIDEKTHRLTAMMHKAIAVIQFKEEAAIYAKHPEWKMDNRSLFNYIDYDKGTINIEGNVYELKSNSFPTINPNSPNALTAEEEMLMNRLVHSFQISEKLQKHIRLLLQHGSMYAVYNNNLLFHASLPLEENGELKEVEVMNGQKYKGKELMENIEMVVRTAFQTDSEPAERAYAQDYFLYLWCGPNSPLFDKSKMATFERYFIADKTIHKEEKGNYFTLRENEEIMDKILDEFKVEGINKHIINGHVPVHVANGENPIKANGKLMVIDGGFSQAYHKETGIAGYTLVYHSRSFALVQHEPFTSANDAIEKGTDIKSTTQIIETIAHRILVADTDKGKELNKQIADLKALLYAYSHGLLKEKETK
;
A
#
# COMPACT_ATOMS: atom_id res chain seq x y z
N MET A 1 -33.92 -26.78 -0.95
CA MET A 1 -33.77 -26.26 -2.33
C MET A 1 -34.82 -26.90 -3.22
N LYS A 2 -35.54 -26.12 -4.06
CA LYS A 2 -36.52 -26.71 -4.97
C LYS A 2 -35.80 -27.40 -6.15
N TYR A 3 -36.19 -28.63 -6.47
CA TYR A 3 -35.67 -29.49 -7.53
C TYR A 3 -35.39 -28.76 -8.87
N LYS A 4 -36.25 -27.82 -9.26
CA LYS A 4 -36.10 -27.00 -10.47
C LYS A 4 -34.82 -26.11 -10.50
N ASN A 5 -34.27 -25.69 -9.37
CA ASN A 5 -33.07 -24.84 -9.33
C ASN A 5 -31.80 -25.70 -9.51
N ILE A 6 -31.80 -26.92 -8.98
CA ILE A 6 -30.65 -27.85 -9.11
C ILE A 6 -30.46 -28.31 -10.57
N ILE A 7 -31.53 -28.51 -11.32
CA ILE A 7 -31.44 -28.88 -12.73
C ILE A 7 -30.87 -27.74 -13.60
N LYS A 8 -31.12 -26.49 -13.24
CA LYS A 8 -30.54 -25.35 -13.97
C LYS A 8 -29.03 -25.26 -13.82
N ASP A 9 -28.50 -25.74 -12.70
CA ASP A 9 -27.09 -25.65 -12.34
C ASP A 9 -26.32 -26.96 -12.54
N LEU A 10 -26.92 -27.95 -13.24
CA LEU A 10 -26.35 -29.30 -13.38
C LEU A 10 -24.95 -29.27 -13.99
N ARG A 11 -24.71 -28.42 -15.00
CA ARG A 11 -23.40 -28.28 -15.64
C ARG A 11 -22.34 -27.76 -14.63
N TYR A 12 -22.71 -26.83 -13.76
CA TYR A 12 -21.83 -26.34 -12.69
C TYR A 12 -21.53 -27.46 -11.69
N LEU A 13 -22.53 -28.24 -11.30
CA LEU A 13 -22.35 -29.38 -10.41
C LEU A 13 -21.50 -30.50 -11.04
N GLU A 14 -21.60 -30.70 -12.35
CA GLU A 14 -20.71 -31.61 -13.10
C GLU A 14 -19.24 -31.15 -13.01
N LEU A 15 -18.95 -29.86 -13.19
CA LEU A 15 -17.62 -29.29 -13.01
C LEU A 15 -17.14 -29.45 -11.56
N LEU A 16 -17.98 -29.14 -10.59
CA LEU A 16 -17.67 -29.27 -9.17
C LEU A 16 -17.38 -30.73 -8.78
N SER A 17 -18.07 -31.70 -9.42
CA SER A 17 -17.87 -33.13 -9.23
C SER A 17 -16.46 -33.62 -9.61
N GLN A 18 -15.71 -32.87 -10.43
CA GLN A 18 -14.33 -33.21 -10.78
C GLN A 18 -13.40 -33.04 -9.57
N SER A 19 -13.65 -32.03 -8.73
CA SER A 19 -12.90 -31.79 -7.49
C SER A 19 -13.40 -32.64 -6.31
N PHE A 20 -14.71 -32.93 -6.29
CA PHE A 20 -15.37 -33.70 -5.24
C PHE A 20 -16.14 -34.90 -5.81
N PRO A 21 -15.43 -35.93 -6.33
CA PRO A 21 -16.01 -37.00 -7.15
C PRO A 21 -16.90 -37.98 -6.37
N THR A 22 -16.93 -37.92 -5.04
CA THR A 22 -17.75 -38.82 -4.21
C THR A 22 -18.48 -38.07 -3.12
N ILE A 23 -19.58 -38.65 -2.64
CA ILE A 23 -20.36 -38.17 -1.47
C ILE A 23 -19.40 -38.00 -0.27
N ALA A 24 -18.51 -38.96 -0.03
CA ALA A 24 -17.55 -38.89 1.09
C ALA A 24 -16.65 -37.67 0.99
N LYS A 25 -16.05 -37.38 -0.18
CA LYS A 25 -15.18 -36.20 -0.36
C LYS A 25 -15.93 -34.89 -0.18
N ALA A 26 -17.11 -34.77 -0.78
CA ALA A 26 -17.95 -33.58 -0.65
C ALA A 26 -18.41 -33.35 0.81
N SER A 27 -18.82 -34.43 1.51
CA SER A 27 -19.21 -34.35 2.92
C SER A 27 -18.06 -33.96 3.84
N THR A 28 -16.86 -34.53 3.61
CA THR A 28 -15.64 -34.20 4.37
C THR A 28 -15.32 -32.73 4.20
N GLU A 29 -15.41 -32.19 2.97
CA GLU A 29 -15.13 -30.78 2.75
C GLU A 29 -16.15 -29.86 3.41
N ILE A 30 -17.44 -30.21 3.40
CA ILE A 30 -18.47 -29.46 4.15
C ILE A 30 -18.11 -29.41 5.66
N ILE A 31 -17.67 -30.53 6.24
CA ILE A 31 -17.25 -30.58 7.64
C ILE A 31 -16.05 -29.66 7.90
N ASN A 32 -15.06 -29.70 7.00
CA ASN A 32 -13.87 -28.83 7.09
C ASN A 32 -14.24 -27.35 7.04
N LEU A 33 -15.06 -26.97 6.04
CA LEU A 33 -15.50 -25.58 5.86
C LEU A 33 -16.35 -25.10 7.06
N GLN A 34 -17.22 -25.98 7.59
CA GLN A 34 -18.01 -25.68 8.78
C GLN A 34 -17.14 -25.48 10.02
N ALA A 35 -16.05 -26.24 10.17
CA ALA A 35 -15.09 -26.05 11.25
C ALA A 35 -14.38 -24.69 11.12
N ILE A 36 -13.99 -24.29 9.91
CA ILE A 36 -13.33 -23.00 9.64
C ILE A 36 -14.26 -21.83 10.01
N LEU A 37 -15.55 -21.91 9.69
CA LEU A 37 -16.53 -20.87 10.02
C LEU A 37 -16.61 -20.55 11.52
N ASN A 38 -16.30 -21.50 12.38
CA ASN A 38 -16.34 -21.33 13.83
C ASN A 38 -15.02 -20.83 14.44
N LEU A 39 -13.99 -20.60 13.64
CA LEU A 39 -12.75 -19.99 14.11
C LEU A 39 -12.91 -18.48 14.30
N PRO A 40 -12.08 -17.88 15.17
CA PRO A 40 -12.00 -16.43 15.27
C PRO A 40 -11.63 -15.78 13.92
N LYS A 41 -12.20 -14.61 13.65
CA LYS A 41 -11.75 -13.74 12.56
C LYS A 41 -10.24 -13.51 12.62
N GLY A 42 -9.58 -13.53 11.48
CA GLY A 42 -8.17 -13.15 11.34
C GLY A 42 -7.92 -11.68 11.70
N THR A 43 -6.66 -11.32 11.84
CA THR A 43 -6.25 -9.94 12.12
C THR A 43 -5.95 -9.23 10.82
N GLU A 44 -6.58 -8.07 10.62
CA GLU A 44 -6.35 -7.19 9.48
C GLU A 44 -5.57 -5.97 9.93
N HIS A 45 -4.58 -5.56 9.12
CA HIS A 45 -3.82 -4.33 9.30
C HIS A 45 -4.06 -3.41 8.12
N PHE A 46 -4.26 -2.11 8.39
CA PHE A 46 -4.47 -1.07 7.39
C PHE A 46 -3.38 -0.02 7.56
N LEU A 47 -2.70 0.32 6.46
CA LEU A 47 -1.69 1.36 6.39
C LEU A 47 -1.95 2.24 5.17
N ALA A 48 -1.57 3.51 5.24
CA ALA A 48 -1.70 4.47 4.15
C ALA A 48 -0.42 5.28 3.98
N ASP A 49 -0.22 5.83 2.78
CA ASP A 49 0.74 6.89 2.51
C ASP A 49 2.18 6.58 2.97
N ILE A 50 2.67 5.38 2.60
CA ILE A 50 3.98 4.86 3.04
C ILE A 50 5.14 5.63 2.42
N HIS A 51 4.94 6.12 1.19
CA HIS A 51 5.86 7.03 0.50
C HIS A 51 7.33 6.62 0.53
N GLY A 52 7.62 5.37 0.19
CA GLY A 52 8.99 4.88 0.08
C GLY A 52 9.78 4.72 1.38
N GLU A 53 9.16 4.88 2.54
CA GLU A 53 9.79 4.72 3.87
C GLU A 53 9.91 3.23 4.25
N HIS A 54 10.75 2.53 3.52
CA HIS A 54 10.85 1.06 3.56
C HIS A 54 11.30 0.51 4.90
N GLU A 55 12.23 1.16 5.62
CA GLU A 55 12.72 0.65 6.91
C GLU A 55 11.61 0.65 7.98
N ALA A 56 10.88 1.76 8.09
CA ALA A 56 9.77 1.88 9.03
C ALA A 56 8.64 0.90 8.65
N PHE A 57 8.28 0.82 7.37
CA PHE A 57 7.27 -0.11 6.87
C PHE A 57 7.62 -1.57 7.17
N GLN A 58 8.83 -2.01 6.81
CA GLN A 58 9.29 -3.37 7.07
C GLN A 58 9.32 -3.69 8.56
N HIS A 59 9.76 -2.74 9.41
CA HIS A 59 9.76 -2.92 10.86
C HIS A 59 8.34 -3.09 11.42
N ILE A 60 7.38 -2.26 10.96
CA ILE A 60 5.96 -2.36 11.34
C ILE A 60 5.37 -3.72 10.93
N LEU A 61 5.71 -4.25 9.78
CA LEU A 61 5.28 -5.59 9.37
C LEU A 61 5.91 -6.67 10.27
N LYS A 62 7.21 -6.57 10.54
CA LYS A 62 7.97 -7.55 11.34
C LYS A 62 7.53 -7.58 12.80
N ASN A 63 7.22 -6.42 13.40
CA ASN A 63 6.71 -6.35 14.78
C ASN A 63 5.18 -6.45 14.87
N ALA A 64 4.50 -6.51 13.70
CA ALA A 64 3.04 -6.53 13.56
C ALA A 64 2.38 -5.38 14.34
N SER A 65 2.89 -4.14 14.13
CA SER A 65 2.42 -2.93 14.83
C SER A 65 2.39 -3.09 16.36
N GLY A 66 3.40 -3.79 16.92
CA GLY A 66 3.53 -4.06 18.35
C GLY A 66 2.75 -5.28 18.86
N ASN A 67 2.00 -5.98 17.99
CA ASN A 67 1.21 -7.15 18.42
C ASN A 67 2.08 -8.33 18.87
N ILE A 68 3.26 -8.53 18.28
CA ILE A 68 4.20 -9.59 18.74
C ILE A 68 4.65 -9.30 20.16
N LYS A 69 5.08 -8.06 20.44
CA LYS A 69 5.48 -7.64 21.78
C LYS A 69 4.36 -7.81 22.81
N ARG A 70 3.13 -7.46 22.43
CA ARG A 70 1.95 -7.68 23.29
C ARG A 70 1.77 -9.17 23.59
N LYS A 71 1.84 -10.05 22.58
CA LYS A 71 1.72 -11.50 22.75
C LYS A 71 2.84 -12.09 23.62
N VAL A 72 4.08 -11.65 23.44
CA VAL A 72 5.22 -12.05 24.28
C VAL A 72 4.98 -11.62 25.74
N ASN A 73 4.50 -10.42 25.97
CA ASN A 73 4.17 -9.92 27.30
C ASN A 73 3.01 -10.69 27.95
N GLU A 74 1.95 -10.99 27.20
CA GLU A 74 0.80 -11.78 27.67
C GLU A 74 1.23 -13.22 28.04
N LEU A 75 2.06 -13.84 27.20
CA LEU A 75 2.48 -15.24 27.36
C LEU A 75 3.44 -15.42 28.53
N PHE A 76 4.44 -14.57 28.67
CA PHE A 76 5.51 -14.75 29.66
C PHE A 76 5.29 -13.93 30.95
N GLY A 77 4.41 -12.95 30.96
CA GLY A 77 4.07 -12.16 32.14
C GLY A 77 5.30 -11.70 32.92
N THR A 78 5.43 -12.15 34.18
CA THR A 78 6.58 -11.89 35.06
C THR A 78 7.66 -12.99 35.03
N THR A 79 7.47 -14.07 34.26
CA THR A 79 8.44 -15.19 34.19
C THR A 79 9.71 -14.81 33.41
N LEU A 80 9.64 -13.82 32.51
CA LEU A 80 10.79 -13.25 31.83
C LEU A 80 10.97 -11.78 32.23
N ARG A 81 12.23 -11.38 32.38
CA ARG A 81 12.60 -9.96 32.56
C ARG A 81 12.28 -9.18 31.28
N ASP A 82 12.06 -7.89 31.40
CA ASP A 82 11.74 -7.03 30.25
C ASP A 82 12.88 -6.98 29.21
N SER A 83 14.15 -7.10 29.64
CA SER A 83 15.29 -7.25 28.73
C SER A 83 15.23 -8.52 27.91
N GLU A 84 14.88 -9.65 28.52
CA GLU A 84 14.77 -10.94 27.81
C GLU A 84 13.59 -10.95 26.83
N LYS A 85 12.45 -10.37 27.21
CA LYS A 85 11.31 -10.18 26.29
C LYS A 85 11.68 -9.31 25.10
N LYS A 86 12.42 -8.23 25.34
CA LYS A 86 12.91 -7.32 24.33
C LYS A 86 13.84 -8.03 23.34
N GLU A 87 14.80 -8.81 23.84
CA GLU A 87 15.71 -9.62 23.01
C GLU A 87 14.97 -10.66 22.18
N LEU A 88 14.00 -11.36 22.79
CA LEU A 88 13.15 -12.31 22.07
C LEU A 88 12.34 -11.64 20.95
N CYS A 89 11.78 -10.46 21.21
CA CYS A 89 11.07 -9.69 20.19
C CYS A 89 12.01 -9.29 19.04
N THR A 90 13.20 -8.76 19.36
CA THR A 90 14.20 -8.38 18.35
C THR A 90 14.63 -9.58 17.51
N LEU A 91 14.82 -10.75 18.13
CA LEU A 91 15.12 -11.99 17.42
C LEU A 91 13.98 -12.41 16.49
N ILE A 92 12.73 -12.27 16.91
CA ILE A 92 11.57 -12.54 16.03
C ILE A 92 11.52 -11.57 14.86
N TYR A 93 11.85 -10.29 15.06
CA TYR A 93 11.80 -9.26 14.01
C TYR A 93 12.94 -9.40 12.99
N TYR A 94 14.15 -9.70 13.46
CA TYR A 94 15.38 -9.72 12.67
C TYR A 94 16.22 -10.99 12.98
N PRO A 95 15.68 -12.18 12.66
CA PRO A 95 16.30 -13.43 13.13
C PRO A 95 17.72 -13.64 12.63
N GLU A 96 18.00 -13.43 11.34
CA GLU A 96 19.31 -13.65 10.75
C GLU A 96 20.37 -12.73 11.37
N GLN A 97 20.11 -11.43 11.38
CA GLN A 97 21.05 -10.42 11.87
C GLN A 97 21.26 -10.53 13.39
N LYS A 98 20.20 -10.84 14.13
CA LYS A 98 20.32 -11.01 15.60
C LYS A 98 21.10 -12.27 15.95
N LEU A 99 20.97 -13.34 15.19
CA LEU A 99 21.74 -14.57 15.37
C LEU A 99 23.24 -14.34 15.16
N GLU A 100 23.64 -13.56 14.17
CA GLU A 100 25.07 -13.18 13.97
C GLU A 100 25.62 -12.49 15.21
N LEU A 101 24.94 -11.49 15.74
CA LEU A 101 25.36 -10.77 16.96
C LEU A 101 25.41 -11.68 18.20
N VAL A 102 24.46 -12.60 18.34
CA VAL A 102 24.44 -13.57 19.46
C VAL A 102 25.64 -14.49 19.38
N LYS A 103 25.99 -15.03 18.22
CA LYS A 103 27.15 -15.92 18.04
C LYS A 103 28.47 -15.26 18.40
N GLU A 104 28.59 -13.96 18.16
CA GLU A 104 29.79 -13.20 18.52
C GLU A 104 29.93 -12.99 20.03
N ASN A 105 28.82 -12.89 20.75
CA ASN A 105 28.81 -12.43 22.14
C ASN A 105 28.47 -13.52 23.17
N GLU A 106 27.76 -14.60 22.75
CA GLU A 106 27.29 -15.63 23.67
C GLU A 106 28.35 -16.74 23.84
N LYS A 107 28.74 -17.01 25.10
CA LYS A 107 29.75 -18.03 25.44
C LYS A 107 29.15 -19.43 25.49
N GLU A 108 27.93 -19.56 25.99
CA GLU A 108 27.22 -20.82 26.16
C GLU A 108 26.12 -20.97 25.12
N ILE A 109 26.51 -20.95 23.85
CA ILE A 109 25.58 -20.87 22.69
C ILE A 109 24.57 -22.05 22.67
N LYS A 110 24.96 -23.25 23.16
CA LYS A 110 24.05 -24.40 23.16
C LYS A 110 22.90 -24.21 24.16
N ASP A 111 23.19 -23.71 25.36
CA ASP A 111 22.18 -23.42 26.36
C ASP A 111 21.26 -22.28 25.89
N TRP A 112 21.85 -21.28 25.25
CA TRP A 112 21.07 -20.20 24.65
C TRP A 112 20.11 -20.69 23.57
N TYR A 113 20.56 -21.61 22.66
CA TYR A 113 19.69 -22.22 21.66
C TYR A 113 18.55 -22.99 22.31
N HIS A 114 18.84 -23.79 23.31
CA HIS A 114 17.85 -24.61 23.99
C HIS A 114 16.74 -23.75 24.60
N ILE A 115 17.10 -22.72 25.36
CA ILE A 115 16.15 -21.79 25.99
C ILE A 115 15.35 -20.99 24.92
N THR A 116 16.04 -20.52 23.91
CA THR A 116 15.44 -19.68 22.86
C THR A 116 14.44 -20.45 22.00
N LEU A 117 14.76 -21.68 21.62
CA LEU A 117 13.86 -22.54 20.85
C LEU A 117 12.58 -22.85 21.61
N HIS A 118 12.67 -23.16 22.92
CA HIS A 118 11.47 -23.33 23.76
C HIS A 118 10.60 -22.07 23.78
N ARG A 119 11.19 -20.90 23.95
CA ARG A 119 10.48 -19.63 23.94
C ARG A 119 9.79 -19.35 22.60
N LEU A 120 10.50 -19.56 21.49
CA LEU A 120 9.95 -19.37 20.14
C LEU A 120 8.81 -20.34 19.82
N VAL A 121 8.95 -21.62 20.22
CA VAL A 121 7.88 -22.62 20.08
C VAL A 121 6.63 -22.19 20.87
N ALA A 122 6.80 -21.66 22.09
CA ALA A 122 5.70 -21.18 22.90
C ALA A 122 4.98 -19.99 22.24
N VAL A 123 5.73 -19.00 21.72
CA VAL A 123 5.16 -17.86 20.98
C VAL A 123 4.46 -18.33 19.70
N CYS A 124 5.08 -19.23 18.94
CA CYS A 124 4.51 -19.78 17.71
C CYS A 124 3.20 -20.54 17.97
N ARG A 125 3.13 -21.31 19.06
CA ARG A 125 1.92 -22.01 19.52
C ARG A 125 0.80 -21.02 19.85
N GLU A 126 1.11 -19.95 20.59
CA GLU A 126 0.14 -18.91 20.95
C GLU A 126 -0.43 -18.22 19.72
N VAL A 127 0.43 -17.82 18.78
CA VAL A 127 0.01 -17.14 17.54
C VAL A 127 -0.81 -18.07 16.64
N SER A 128 -0.46 -19.36 16.58
CA SER A 128 -1.14 -20.34 15.73
C SER A 128 -2.47 -20.84 16.30
N SER A 129 -2.75 -20.63 17.58
CA SER A 129 -3.93 -21.17 18.29
C SER A 129 -5.28 -20.78 17.68
N LYS A 130 -5.35 -19.65 16.97
CA LYS A 130 -6.56 -19.15 16.31
C LYS A 130 -6.84 -19.78 14.93
N TYR A 131 -5.98 -20.69 14.45
CA TYR A 131 -6.07 -21.26 13.11
C TYR A 131 -6.33 -22.76 13.10
N THR A 132 -6.81 -23.27 11.96
CA THR A 132 -6.82 -24.73 11.73
C THR A 132 -5.39 -25.24 11.56
N ARG A 133 -5.18 -26.51 11.95
CA ARG A 133 -3.91 -27.21 11.70
C ARG A 133 -3.49 -27.18 10.23
N SER A 134 -4.47 -27.28 9.31
CA SER A 134 -4.22 -27.23 7.87
C SER A 134 -3.67 -25.87 7.43
N LYS A 135 -4.23 -24.75 7.94
CA LYS A 135 -3.72 -23.40 7.64
C LYS A 135 -2.32 -23.20 8.17
N VAL A 136 -2.08 -23.61 9.43
CA VAL A 136 -0.74 -23.54 10.04
C VAL A 136 0.25 -24.35 9.20
N ARG A 137 -0.05 -25.60 8.87
CA ARG A 137 0.82 -26.47 8.06
C ARG A 137 1.19 -25.85 6.71
N LYS A 138 0.25 -25.20 6.03
CA LYS A 138 0.50 -24.51 4.75
C LYS A 138 1.42 -23.29 4.90
N SER A 139 1.54 -22.74 6.10
CA SER A 139 2.42 -21.60 6.41
C SER A 139 3.82 -22.04 6.84
N LEU A 140 4.03 -23.33 7.10
CA LEU A 140 5.31 -23.84 7.56
C LEU A 140 6.30 -24.02 6.40
N PRO A 141 7.61 -23.78 6.64
CA PRO A 141 8.65 -24.06 5.66
C PRO A 141 8.75 -25.57 5.42
N LYS A 142 8.97 -25.98 4.17
CA LYS A 142 8.95 -27.39 3.74
C LYS A 142 9.89 -28.26 4.56
N ASP A 143 11.10 -27.79 4.83
CA ASP A 143 12.15 -28.56 5.50
C ASP A 143 11.85 -28.86 6.96
N PHE A 144 11.12 -27.98 7.63
CA PHE A 144 10.80 -28.11 9.06
C PHE A 144 9.32 -28.35 9.34
N SER A 145 8.50 -28.51 8.32
CA SER A 145 7.04 -28.56 8.45
C SER A 145 6.57 -29.63 9.44
N TYR A 146 7.12 -30.85 9.35
CA TYR A 146 6.78 -31.95 10.26
C TYR A 146 7.16 -31.64 11.72
N ILE A 147 8.41 -31.26 11.94
CA ILE A 147 8.92 -31.02 13.30
C ILE A 147 8.26 -29.81 13.97
N ILE A 148 8.05 -28.72 13.25
CA ILE A 148 7.33 -27.57 13.81
C ILE A 148 5.90 -27.98 14.17
N GLN A 149 5.22 -28.76 13.33
CA GLN A 149 3.87 -29.25 13.61
C GLN A 149 3.85 -30.12 14.89
N GLU A 150 4.80 -31.03 15.08
CA GLU A 150 4.93 -31.81 16.29
C GLU A 150 5.09 -30.93 17.53
N LEU A 151 6.07 -30.01 17.51
CA LEU A 151 6.34 -29.10 18.62
C LEU A 151 5.16 -28.19 18.97
N LEU A 152 4.34 -27.80 17.99
CA LEU A 152 3.16 -26.95 18.21
C LEU A 152 2.00 -27.73 18.88
N HIS A 153 1.91 -29.04 18.70
CA HIS A 153 0.76 -29.82 19.17
C HIS A 153 1.01 -30.58 20.47
N GLU A 154 2.27 -30.79 20.84
CA GLU A 154 2.58 -31.44 22.08
C GLU A 154 2.35 -30.51 23.29
N ARG A 155 1.65 -31.05 24.32
CA ARG A 155 1.41 -30.31 25.57
C ARG A 155 2.59 -30.56 26.52
N THR A 156 3.24 -29.48 26.94
CA THR A 156 4.41 -29.53 27.86
C THR A 156 4.03 -29.70 29.35
N GLU A 157 2.78 -29.98 29.65
CA GLU A 157 2.30 -30.24 31.03
C GLU A 157 2.61 -31.66 31.49
N ASP A 158 2.90 -32.57 30.55
CA ASP A 158 3.27 -33.95 30.79
C ASP A 158 4.80 -34.11 30.77
N VAL A 159 5.37 -34.78 31.81
CA VAL A 159 6.83 -34.96 31.96
C VAL A 159 7.42 -35.72 30.78
N ASP A 160 6.74 -36.79 30.33
CA ASP A 160 7.21 -37.60 29.19
C ASP A 160 7.20 -36.81 27.89
N LYS A 161 6.21 -35.91 27.71
CA LYS A 161 6.12 -35.02 26.56
C LYS A 161 7.18 -33.93 26.60
N THR A 162 7.51 -33.41 27.75
CA THR A 162 8.61 -32.48 27.94
C THR A 162 9.94 -33.12 27.56
N ALA A 163 10.19 -34.37 27.97
CA ALA A 163 11.39 -35.12 27.58
C ALA A 163 11.45 -35.32 26.05
N TYR A 164 10.33 -35.65 25.41
CA TYR A 164 10.25 -35.82 23.97
C TYR A 164 10.58 -34.50 23.21
N VAL A 165 10.02 -33.36 23.63
CA VAL A 165 10.32 -32.04 23.06
C VAL A 165 11.81 -31.70 23.21
N ASN A 166 12.40 -31.99 24.40
CA ASN A 166 13.82 -31.75 24.66
C ASN A 166 14.71 -32.55 23.69
N VAL A 167 14.42 -33.84 23.47
CA VAL A 167 15.17 -34.68 22.53
C VAL A 167 15.12 -34.10 21.10
N ILE A 168 13.99 -33.59 20.67
CA ILE A 168 13.87 -32.95 19.36
C ILE A 168 14.76 -31.69 19.29
N ILE A 169 14.68 -30.82 20.29
CA ILE A 169 15.46 -29.58 20.35
C ILE A 169 16.96 -29.89 20.40
N ASP A 170 17.38 -30.83 21.25
CA ASP A 170 18.78 -31.26 21.34
C ASP A 170 19.29 -31.84 20.01
N THR A 171 18.43 -32.56 19.29
CA THR A 171 18.77 -33.07 17.95
C THR A 171 18.94 -31.95 16.94
N ILE A 172 18.07 -30.94 16.94
CA ILE A 172 18.19 -29.75 16.07
C ILE A 172 19.52 -29.02 16.34
N ILE A 173 19.87 -28.86 17.63
CA ILE A 173 21.12 -28.20 18.04
C ILE A 173 22.34 -29.05 17.64
N SER A 174 22.33 -30.34 17.94
CA SER A 174 23.49 -31.25 17.68
C SER A 174 23.73 -31.46 16.19
N THR A 175 22.70 -31.36 15.35
CA THR A 175 22.83 -31.43 13.88
C THR A 175 23.23 -30.10 13.23
N GLY A 176 23.41 -29.02 14.01
CA GLY A 176 23.82 -27.70 13.51
C GLY A 176 22.71 -26.94 12.77
N ARG A 177 21.43 -27.29 12.99
CA ARG A 177 20.28 -26.67 12.29
C ARG A 177 19.51 -25.65 13.16
N ALA A 178 20.08 -25.26 14.31
CA ALA A 178 19.41 -24.35 15.25
C ALA A 178 19.12 -22.98 14.65
N ASP A 179 20.05 -22.40 13.91
CA ASP A 179 19.88 -21.10 13.26
C ASP A 179 18.73 -21.12 12.26
N ASP A 180 18.77 -22.07 11.32
CA ASP A 180 17.73 -22.22 10.30
C ASP A 180 16.35 -22.44 10.94
N PHE A 181 16.31 -23.16 12.05
CA PHE A 181 15.06 -23.45 12.76
C PHE A 181 14.51 -22.22 13.49
N ILE A 182 15.38 -21.39 14.10
CA ILE A 182 15.01 -20.11 14.72
C ILE A 182 14.44 -19.16 13.65
N VAL A 183 15.13 -19.02 12.51
CA VAL A 183 14.66 -18.20 11.38
C VAL A 183 13.30 -18.71 10.90
N ALA A 184 13.13 -20.02 10.76
CA ALA A 184 11.89 -20.63 10.34
C ALA A 184 10.73 -20.31 11.31
N LEU A 185 10.94 -20.47 12.62
CA LEU A 185 9.93 -20.14 13.63
C LEU A 185 9.58 -18.65 13.66
N ALA A 186 10.59 -17.76 13.58
CA ALA A 186 10.37 -16.32 13.55
C ALA A 186 9.53 -15.89 12.34
N ASN A 187 9.84 -16.42 11.15
CA ASN A 187 9.09 -16.15 9.92
C ASN A 187 7.65 -16.69 10.01
N VAL A 188 7.43 -17.85 10.63
CA VAL A 188 6.07 -18.40 10.86
C VAL A 188 5.28 -17.50 11.81
N ILE A 189 5.90 -17.02 12.90
CA ILE A 189 5.26 -16.08 13.83
C ILE A 189 4.84 -14.80 13.11
N GLN A 190 5.75 -14.17 12.36
CA GLN A 190 5.45 -12.95 11.59
C GLN A 190 4.32 -13.20 10.58
N ARG A 191 4.33 -14.33 9.89
CA ARG A 191 3.31 -14.67 8.88
C ARG A 191 1.93 -14.91 9.47
N LEU A 192 1.84 -15.51 10.66
CA LEU A 192 0.56 -15.91 11.27
C LEU A 192 -0.08 -14.79 12.11
N ILE A 193 0.65 -13.73 12.44
CA ILE A 193 0.10 -12.69 13.31
C ILE A 193 -0.78 -11.70 12.54
N ILE A 194 -0.46 -11.42 11.26
CA ILE A 194 -1.26 -10.60 10.35
C ILE A 194 -1.86 -11.52 9.28
N ASP A 195 -3.19 -11.57 9.19
CA ASP A 195 -3.87 -12.39 8.19
C ASP A 195 -4.02 -11.70 6.85
N GLN A 196 -4.32 -10.40 6.87
CA GLN A 196 -4.54 -9.57 5.71
C GLN A 196 -3.92 -8.18 5.94
N LEU A 197 -3.24 -7.67 4.94
CA LEU A 197 -2.69 -6.32 4.90
C LEU A 197 -3.46 -5.52 3.84
N HIS A 198 -4.04 -4.40 4.24
CA HIS A 198 -4.69 -3.43 3.36
C HIS A 198 -3.84 -2.18 3.27
N LEU A 199 -3.49 -1.78 2.05
CA LEU A 199 -2.71 -0.56 1.78
C LEU A 199 -3.63 0.46 1.11
N LEU A 200 -3.69 1.67 1.66
CA LEU A 200 -4.56 2.72 1.15
C LEU A 200 -3.79 3.71 0.28
N GLY A 201 -2.96 3.16 -0.61
CA GLY A 201 -2.24 3.90 -1.63
C GLY A 201 -0.98 4.61 -1.18
N ASP A 202 -0.39 5.29 -2.15
CA ASP A 202 0.82 6.10 -2.04
C ASP A 202 2.04 5.34 -1.47
N ILE A 203 2.38 4.23 -2.16
CA ILE A 203 3.64 3.52 -1.91
C ILE A 203 4.83 4.34 -2.39
N TYR A 204 4.66 5.03 -3.51
CA TYR A 204 5.73 5.72 -4.23
C TYR A 204 5.96 7.15 -3.76
N ASP A 205 7.11 7.68 -4.22
CA ASP A 205 7.60 9.03 -4.04
C ASP A 205 8.01 9.41 -2.60
N ARG A 206 8.72 10.52 -2.47
CA ARG A 206 9.28 11.13 -1.26
C ARG A 206 10.41 10.35 -0.63
N GLY A 207 10.17 9.15 -0.07
CA GLY A 207 11.22 8.28 0.50
C GLY A 207 11.93 7.44 -0.55
N PRO A 208 13.13 6.90 -0.25
CA PRO A 208 14.03 6.31 -1.25
C PRO A 208 13.76 4.83 -1.57
N GLY A 209 12.84 4.17 -0.87
CA GLY A 209 12.72 2.71 -0.89
C GLY A 209 11.42 2.14 -1.44
N ALA A 210 10.69 2.85 -2.31
CA ALA A 210 9.45 2.33 -2.89
C ALA A 210 9.64 0.97 -3.59
N HIS A 211 10.74 0.79 -4.32
CA HIS A 211 11.09 -0.48 -4.97
C HIS A 211 11.34 -1.60 -3.95
N ILE A 212 11.90 -1.29 -2.77
CA ILE A 212 12.14 -2.27 -1.68
C ILE A 212 10.81 -2.67 -1.02
N ILE A 213 9.89 -1.72 -0.88
CA ILE A 213 8.53 -2.00 -0.40
C ILE A 213 7.83 -2.95 -1.35
N MET A 214 7.89 -2.71 -2.66
CA MET A 214 7.29 -3.57 -3.66
C MET A 214 7.92 -4.97 -3.70
N ASP A 215 9.25 -5.08 -3.55
CA ASP A 215 9.95 -6.37 -3.40
C ASP A 215 9.47 -7.13 -2.14
N THR A 216 9.18 -6.41 -1.06
CA THR A 216 8.63 -6.99 0.17
C THR A 216 7.21 -7.50 -0.04
N LEU A 217 6.36 -6.71 -0.70
CA LEU A 217 4.96 -7.04 -0.98
C LEU A 217 4.82 -8.19 -1.97
N GLU A 218 5.72 -8.31 -2.95
CA GLU A 218 5.75 -9.44 -3.88
C GLU A 218 5.77 -10.80 -3.15
N ASN A 219 6.49 -10.86 -2.03
CA ASN A 219 6.65 -12.07 -1.24
C ASN A 219 5.69 -12.13 -0.03
N TYR A 220 4.85 -11.12 0.16
CA TYR A 220 3.92 -11.08 1.28
C TYR A 220 2.70 -11.96 1.02
N HIS A 221 2.24 -12.66 2.05
CA HIS A 221 1.29 -13.77 1.91
C HIS A 221 -0.16 -13.37 1.57
N SER A 222 -0.60 -12.17 1.94
CA SER A 222 -1.96 -11.68 1.65
C SER A 222 -2.03 -10.17 1.82
N TRP A 223 -2.25 -9.45 0.73
CA TRP A 223 -2.38 -8.00 0.73
C TRP A 223 -3.22 -7.51 -0.46
N ASP A 224 -3.76 -6.32 -0.31
CA ASP A 224 -4.39 -5.55 -1.37
C ASP A 224 -4.05 -4.06 -1.22
N ILE A 225 -4.34 -3.28 -2.26
CA ILE A 225 -4.09 -1.84 -2.29
C ILE A 225 -5.23 -1.09 -2.97
N GLN A 226 -5.64 0.02 -2.40
CA GLN A 226 -6.44 1.02 -3.08
C GLN A 226 -5.50 2.09 -3.59
N TRP A 227 -5.36 2.18 -4.92
CA TRP A 227 -4.33 3.01 -5.55
C TRP A 227 -4.40 4.47 -5.13
N GLY A 228 -3.25 5.06 -4.81
CA GLY A 228 -3.08 6.48 -4.55
C GLY A 228 -2.70 7.27 -5.80
N ASN A 229 -2.73 8.60 -5.70
CA ASN A 229 -2.36 9.47 -6.82
C ASN A 229 -0.86 9.36 -7.18
N HIS A 230 0.02 9.11 -6.22
CA HIS A 230 1.43 8.85 -6.50
C HIS A 230 1.63 7.50 -7.20
N ASP A 231 0.87 6.47 -6.83
CA ASP A 231 0.89 5.19 -7.55
C ASP A 231 0.45 5.36 -9.01
N MET A 232 -0.58 6.20 -9.27
CA MET A 232 -1.03 6.51 -10.62
C MET A 232 0.05 7.19 -11.46
N LEU A 233 0.87 8.06 -10.89
CA LEU A 233 2.01 8.64 -11.61
C LEU A 233 2.98 7.57 -12.11
N TRP A 234 3.33 6.61 -11.25
CA TRP A 234 4.26 5.54 -11.60
C TRP A 234 3.63 4.55 -12.59
N MET A 235 2.34 4.24 -12.44
CA MET A 235 1.60 3.43 -13.40
C MET A 235 1.53 4.13 -14.77
N GLY A 236 1.20 5.42 -14.81
CA GLY A 236 1.19 6.23 -16.05
C GLY A 236 2.57 6.32 -16.69
N SER A 237 3.62 6.48 -15.91
CA SER A 237 5.01 6.50 -16.40
C SER A 237 5.40 5.18 -17.04
N CYS A 238 5.03 4.05 -16.42
CA CYS A 238 5.23 2.71 -16.94
C CYS A 238 4.44 2.47 -18.24
N ALA A 239 3.25 3.04 -18.36
CA ALA A 239 2.43 3.02 -19.58
C ALA A 239 2.97 3.94 -20.70
N GLY A 240 3.95 4.79 -20.41
CA GLY A 240 4.60 5.68 -21.36
C GLY A 240 4.02 7.10 -21.42
N ASN A 241 3.19 7.52 -20.45
CA ASN A 241 2.72 8.89 -20.36
C ASN A 241 3.87 9.84 -20.02
N ARG A 242 4.16 10.77 -20.94
CA ARG A 242 5.34 11.66 -20.86
C ARG A 242 5.24 12.65 -19.70
N ALA A 243 4.07 13.21 -19.44
CA ALA A 243 3.84 14.13 -18.33
C ALA A 243 4.00 13.42 -16.97
N CYS A 244 3.51 12.18 -16.84
CA CYS A 244 3.73 11.36 -15.63
C CYS A 244 5.22 11.08 -15.40
N ILE A 245 5.98 10.72 -16.45
CA ILE A 245 7.44 10.51 -16.37
C ILE A 245 8.14 11.77 -15.85
N CYS A 246 7.79 12.94 -16.40
CA CYS A 246 8.34 14.21 -15.94
C CYS A 246 8.03 14.47 -14.45
N ASN A 247 6.78 14.22 -14.03
CA ASN A 247 6.36 14.38 -12.64
C ASN A 247 7.11 13.45 -11.68
N VAL A 248 7.27 12.16 -12.03
CA VAL A 248 8.03 11.19 -11.24
C VAL A 248 9.48 11.63 -11.07
N ILE A 249 10.17 12.01 -12.17
CA ILE A 249 11.56 12.47 -12.12
C ILE A 249 11.67 13.76 -11.30
N ARG A 250 10.77 14.73 -11.51
CA ARG A 250 10.73 15.99 -10.77
C ARG A 250 10.57 15.76 -9.26
N LEU A 251 9.67 14.86 -8.87
CA LEU A 251 9.46 14.53 -7.45
C LEU A 251 10.71 13.87 -6.86
N SER A 252 11.34 12.94 -7.58
CA SER A 252 12.57 12.29 -7.12
C SER A 252 13.72 13.28 -6.95
N LEU A 253 13.87 14.26 -7.87
CA LEU A 253 14.85 15.34 -7.75
C LEU A 253 14.54 16.29 -6.58
N ARG A 254 13.25 16.63 -6.39
CA ARG A 254 12.82 17.50 -5.30
C ARG A 254 13.16 16.95 -3.92
N TYR A 255 13.06 15.63 -3.73
CA TYR A 255 13.32 14.96 -2.45
C TYR A 255 14.71 14.30 -2.38
N ALA A 256 15.56 14.54 -3.40
CA ALA A 256 16.93 13.97 -3.52
C ALA A 256 16.94 12.44 -3.42
N ASN A 257 15.95 11.77 -4.02
CA ASN A 257 15.78 10.32 -3.93
C ASN A 257 15.91 9.62 -5.30
N LEU A 258 16.97 9.93 -6.04
CA LEU A 258 17.24 9.33 -7.35
C LEU A 258 17.52 7.82 -7.28
N ALA A 259 17.90 7.30 -6.12
CA ALA A 259 18.19 5.88 -5.91
C ALA A 259 17.01 4.97 -6.32
N THR A 260 15.77 5.39 -6.08
CA THR A 260 14.59 4.64 -6.55
C THR A 260 14.57 4.50 -8.07
N LEU A 261 14.90 5.56 -8.81
CA LEU A 261 14.93 5.53 -10.27
C LEU A 261 16.14 4.76 -10.80
N GLU A 262 17.36 5.12 -10.36
CA GLU A 262 18.61 4.62 -10.93
C GLU A 262 18.96 3.23 -10.40
N GLU A 263 19.05 3.05 -9.09
CA GLU A 263 19.44 1.78 -8.47
C GLU A 263 18.24 0.81 -8.41
N GLY A 264 17.05 1.33 -8.09
CA GLY A 264 15.83 0.54 -7.93
C GLY A 264 15.30 0.00 -9.26
N TYR A 265 15.15 0.86 -10.25
CA TYR A 265 14.51 0.53 -11.53
C TYR A 265 15.42 0.61 -12.76
N GLY A 266 16.67 1.03 -12.61
CA GLY A 266 17.62 1.12 -13.72
C GLY A 266 17.29 2.23 -14.74
N ILE A 267 16.58 3.27 -14.32
CA ILE A 267 16.22 4.42 -15.18
C ILE A 267 17.45 5.30 -15.39
N ASN A 268 17.87 5.44 -16.64
CA ASN A 268 19.06 6.23 -16.97
C ASN A 268 18.75 7.72 -17.03
N LEU A 269 19.27 8.49 -16.08
CA LEU A 269 19.11 9.95 -16.00
C LEU A 269 20.30 10.74 -16.59
N VAL A 270 21.36 10.09 -17.10
CA VAL A 270 22.51 10.76 -17.74
C VAL A 270 22.09 11.69 -18.89
N PRO A 271 21.14 11.31 -19.78
CA PRO A 271 20.67 12.23 -20.83
C PRO A 271 20.05 13.52 -20.27
N LEU A 272 19.30 13.44 -19.16
CA LEU A 272 18.74 14.62 -18.49
C LEU A 272 19.84 15.47 -17.84
N ALA A 273 20.82 14.86 -17.21
CA ALA A 273 21.95 15.57 -16.61
C ALA A 273 22.75 16.33 -17.65
N THR A 274 23.05 15.72 -18.81
CA THR A 274 23.75 16.36 -19.92
C THR A 274 22.96 17.54 -20.46
N PHE A 275 21.69 17.33 -20.80
CA PHE A 275 20.80 18.38 -21.28
C PHE A 275 20.69 19.55 -20.29
N ALA A 276 20.56 19.27 -18.99
CA ALA A 276 20.45 20.27 -17.95
C ALA A 276 21.73 21.12 -17.81
N MET A 277 22.90 20.51 -17.88
CA MET A 277 24.19 21.24 -17.85
C MET A 277 24.37 22.15 -19.07
N GLU A 278 24.01 21.67 -20.26
CA GLU A 278 24.13 22.43 -21.51
C GLU A 278 23.16 23.60 -21.57
N THR A 279 21.94 23.43 -21.03
CA THR A 279 20.85 24.39 -21.18
C THR A 279 20.76 25.38 -20.02
N TYR A 280 21.01 24.91 -18.79
CA TYR A 280 20.82 25.67 -17.53
C TYR A 280 22.15 25.89 -16.77
N GLY A 281 23.31 25.70 -17.40
CA GLY A 281 24.62 25.83 -16.77
C GLY A 281 24.87 27.20 -16.13
N ASP A 282 24.38 28.28 -16.72
CA ASP A 282 24.51 29.65 -16.22
C ASP A 282 23.30 30.10 -15.35
N ASP A 283 22.25 29.28 -15.24
CA ASP A 283 21.05 29.58 -14.45
C ASP A 283 21.28 29.16 -12.98
N PRO A 284 21.03 30.01 -11.99
CA PRO A 284 21.21 29.66 -10.58
C PRO A 284 20.25 28.57 -10.08
N CYS A 285 19.11 28.37 -10.72
CA CYS A 285 18.09 27.36 -10.38
C CYS A 285 17.68 27.34 -8.90
N GLU A 286 17.67 28.49 -8.20
CA GLU A 286 17.46 28.59 -6.75
C GLU A 286 16.17 27.97 -6.27
N GLU A 287 15.08 28.11 -7.04
CA GLU A 287 13.74 27.59 -6.70
C GLU A 287 13.62 26.06 -6.82
N PHE A 288 14.63 25.43 -7.45
CA PHE A 288 14.68 24.00 -7.76
C PHE A 288 15.67 23.22 -6.90
N ILE A 289 16.23 23.87 -5.88
CA ILE A 289 17.09 23.24 -4.91
C ILE A 289 16.35 22.09 -4.21
N PRO A 290 16.97 20.88 -4.12
CA PRO A 290 16.33 19.74 -3.48
C PRO A 290 16.08 19.97 -2.01
N ARG A 291 14.95 19.45 -1.51
CA ARG A 291 14.63 19.45 -0.09
C ARG A 291 15.23 18.20 0.56
N LEU A 292 16.29 18.39 1.31
CA LEU A 292 16.90 17.30 2.08
C LEU A 292 16.01 16.99 3.30
N SER A 293 15.39 15.83 3.35
CA SER A 293 14.70 15.32 4.53
C SER A 293 15.62 14.41 5.36
N GLY A 294 15.40 14.34 6.66
CA GLY A 294 16.28 13.74 7.65
C GLY A 294 16.92 12.42 7.25
N GLY A 295 18.25 12.36 7.36
CA GLY A 295 19.07 11.18 7.04
C GLY A 295 19.85 11.26 5.73
N VAL A 296 19.50 12.15 4.81
CA VAL A 296 20.34 12.41 3.63
C VAL A 296 21.61 13.14 4.09
N LYS A 297 22.75 12.48 4.01
CA LYS A 297 24.08 13.07 4.24
C LYS A 297 24.22 14.29 3.34
N GLN A 298 25.00 15.29 3.81
CA GLN A 298 25.33 16.48 3.02
C GLN A 298 25.69 16.07 1.58
N ILE A 299 24.88 16.50 0.62
CA ILE A 299 25.20 16.39 -0.79
C ILE A 299 26.25 17.46 -1.07
N ASP A 300 27.31 17.11 -1.81
CA ASP A 300 28.32 18.09 -2.20
C ASP A 300 27.72 19.19 -3.11
N GLU A 301 28.33 20.36 -3.11
CA GLU A 301 27.80 21.54 -3.80
C GLU A 301 27.61 21.34 -5.31
N LYS A 302 28.46 20.53 -5.95
CA LYS A 302 28.36 20.25 -7.38
C LYS A 302 27.16 19.37 -7.70
N THR A 303 26.97 18.31 -6.93
CA THR A 303 25.80 17.41 -7.03
C THR A 303 24.52 18.17 -6.74
N HIS A 304 24.54 19.05 -5.73
CA HIS A 304 23.39 19.88 -5.38
C HIS A 304 22.98 20.83 -6.52
N ARG A 305 23.98 21.48 -7.16
CA ARG A 305 23.77 22.34 -8.32
C ARG A 305 23.25 21.55 -9.52
N LEU A 306 23.86 20.42 -9.84
CA LEU A 306 23.40 19.56 -10.95
C LEU A 306 21.95 19.10 -10.74
N THR A 307 21.60 18.66 -9.54
CA THR A 307 20.25 18.26 -9.18
C THR A 307 19.26 19.40 -9.40
N ALA A 308 19.60 20.63 -9.02
CA ALA A 308 18.74 21.81 -9.24
C ALA A 308 18.55 22.12 -10.72
N MET A 309 19.61 22.03 -11.54
CA MET A 309 19.50 22.19 -13.01
C MET A 309 18.63 21.11 -13.63
N MET A 310 18.83 19.83 -13.29
CA MET A 310 17.99 18.73 -13.75
C MET A 310 16.53 18.92 -13.36
N HIS A 311 16.29 19.38 -12.13
CA HIS A 311 14.96 19.63 -11.60
C HIS A 311 14.23 20.75 -12.39
N LYS A 312 14.92 21.86 -12.67
CA LYS A 312 14.35 22.94 -13.51
C LYS A 312 14.09 22.44 -14.93
N ALA A 313 15.05 21.76 -15.54
CA ALA A 313 14.91 21.23 -16.89
C ALA A 313 13.67 20.32 -17.02
N ILE A 314 13.53 19.32 -16.18
CA ILE A 314 12.40 18.40 -16.25
C ILE A 314 11.07 19.07 -15.87
N ALA A 315 11.07 20.07 -14.98
CA ALA A 315 9.87 20.82 -14.62
C ALA A 315 9.34 21.68 -15.79
N VAL A 316 10.23 22.32 -16.55
CA VAL A 316 9.83 23.07 -17.77
C VAL A 316 9.24 22.11 -18.81
N ILE A 317 9.88 20.97 -19.06
CA ILE A 317 9.38 19.95 -19.99
C ILE A 317 8.03 19.40 -19.49
N GLN A 318 7.88 19.14 -18.19
CA GLN A 318 6.62 18.70 -17.59
C GLN A 318 5.45 19.61 -17.97
N PHE A 319 5.58 20.92 -17.76
CA PHE A 319 4.47 21.84 -18.03
C PHE A 319 4.13 21.93 -19.53
N LYS A 320 5.11 21.72 -20.42
CA LYS A 320 4.84 21.62 -21.87
C LYS A 320 4.07 20.33 -22.21
N GLU A 321 4.47 19.19 -21.65
CA GLU A 321 3.80 17.89 -21.86
C GLU A 321 2.39 17.88 -21.24
N GLU A 322 2.21 18.45 -20.06
CA GLU A 322 0.90 18.62 -19.44
C GLU A 322 -0.03 19.47 -20.31
N ALA A 323 0.45 20.62 -20.83
CA ALA A 323 -0.31 21.48 -21.72
C ALA A 323 -0.72 20.77 -23.03
N ALA A 324 0.15 19.91 -23.58
CA ALA A 324 -0.17 19.11 -24.75
C ALA A 324 -1.29 18.08 -24.47
N ILE A 325 -1.34 17.51 -23.29
CA ILE A 325 -2.42 16.60 -22.86
C ILE A 325 -3.72 17.38 -22.61
N TYR A 326 -3.68 18.51 -21.91
CA TYR A 326 -4.87 19.33 -21.66
C TYR A 326 -5.53 19.80 -22.97
N ALA A 327 -4.73 20.14 -23.97
CA ALA A 327 -5.25 20.52 -25.30
C ALA A 327 -5.96 19.37 -26.05
N LYS A 328 -5.59 18.11 -25.78
CA LYS A 328 -6.27 16.93 -26.32
C LYS A 328 -7.60 16.63 -25.59
N HIS A 329 -7.72 17.03 -24.34
CA HIS A 329 -8.82 16.68 -23.42
C HIS A 329 -9.53 17.93 -22.87
N PRO A 330 -10.19 18.76 -23.73
CA PRO A 330 -10.90 19.97 -23.28
C PRO A 330 -12.05 19.66 -22.31
N GLU A 331 -12.60 18.43 -22.32
CA GLU A 331 -13.61 17.95 -21.39
C GLU A 331 -13.13 17.97 -19.93
N TRP A 332 -11.81 17.90 -19.67
CA TRP A 332 -11.25 17.99 -18.32
C TRP A 332 -11.26 19.44 -17.76
N LYS A 333 -11.49 20.44 -18.62
CA LYS A 333 -11.53 21.86 -18.24
C LYS A 333 -10.25 22.34 -17.55
N MET A 334 -9.09 21.88 -18.05
CA MET A 334 -7.77 22.18 -17.51
C MET A 334 -6.93 23.11 -18.40
N ASP A 335 -7.50 23.71 -19.45
CA ASP A 335 -6.78 24.59 -20.37
C ASP A 335 -6.12 25.79 -19.67
N ASN A 336 -6.76 26.31 -18.62
CA ASN A 336 -6.24 27.38 -17.78
C ASN A 336 -4.95 27.01 -17.02
N ARG A 337 -4.55 25.72 -17.03
CA ARG A 337 -3.30 25.21 -16.44
C ARG A 337 -2.12 25.24 -17.41
N SER A 338 -2.32 25.56 -18.66
CA SER A 338 -1.26 25.79 -19.65
C SER A 338 -0.59 27.16 -19.43
N LEU A 339 0.04 27.33 -18.27
CA LEU A 339 0.43 28.62 -17.69
C LEU A 339 1.51 29.34 -18.47
N PHE A 340 2.35 28.65 -19.26
CA PHE A 340 3.32 29.32 -20.15
C PHE A 340 2.65 30.23 -21.19
N ASN A 341 1.40 29.99 -21.56
CA ASN A 341 0.63 30.85 -22.49
C ASN A 341 0.31 32.25 -21.93
N TYR A 342 0.37 32.41 -20.60
CA TYR A 342 -0.05 33.64 -19.92
C TYR A 342 1.13 34.50 -19.43
N ILE A 343 2.37 34.12 -19.78
CA ILE A 343 3.59 34.85 -19.43
C ILE A 343 3.84 35.97 -20.44
N ASP A 344 4.09 37.18 -19.93
CA ASP A 344 4.74 38.28 -20.66
C ASP A 344 6.26 38.12 -20.45
N TYR A 345 6.92 37.50 -21.42
CA TYR A 345 8.34 37.19 -21.35
C TYR A 345 9.23 38.43 -21.38
N ASP A 346 8.76 39.54 -21.93
CA ASP A 346 9.52 40.80 -21.95
C ASP A 346 9.50 41.47 -20.57
N LYS A 347 8.36 41.41 -19.88
CA LYS A 347 8.21 42.03 -18.55
C LYS A 347 8.54 41.09 -17.38
N GLY A 348 8.63 39.80 -17.62
CA GLY A 348 8.82 38.81 -16.54
C GLY A 348 7.60 38.69 -15.62
N THR A 349 6.39 38.80 -16.17
CA THR A 349 5.13 38.74 -15.43
C THR A 349 4.20 37.69 -16.01
N ILE A 350 3.24 37.23 -15.22
CA ILE A 350 2.22 36.26 -15.64
C ILE A 350 0.83 36.78 -15.27
N ASN A 351 -0.13 36.64 -16.18
CA ASN A 351 -1.53 36.95 -15.93
C ASN A 351 -2.32 35.69 -15.63
N ILE A 352 -2.81 35.55 -14.40
CA ILE A 352 -3.66 34.42 -13.99
C ILE A 352 -5.01 34.97 -13.53
N GLU A 353 -6.07 34.59 -14.21
CA GLU A 353 -7.46 34.99 -13.90
C GLU A 353 -7.64 36.53 -13.78
N GLY A 354 -6.94 37.27 -14.64
CA GLY A 354 -7.01 38.73 -14.68
C GLY A 354 -6.08 39.47 -13.69
N ASN A 355 -5.37 38.76 -12.84
CA ASN A 355 -4.38 39.30 -11.92
C ASN A 355 -2.96 39.09 -12.48
N VAL A 356 -2.13 40.13 -12.38
CA VAL A 356 -0.73 40.10 -12.85
C VAL A 356 0.20 39.84 -11.66
N TYR A 357 1.05 38.86 -11.83
CA TYR A 357 2.04 38.46 -10.82
C TYR A 357 3.45 38.55 -11.37
N GLU A 358 4.42 38.93 -10.55
CA GLU A 358 5.83 38.90 -10.91
C GLU A 358 6.39 37.48 -10.85
N LEU A 359 7.18 37.10 -11.85
CA LEU A 359 7.94 35.83 -11.84
C LEU A 359 9.21 35.99 -10.99
N LYS A 360 9.54 34.96 -10.24
CA LYS A 360 10.79 34.87 -9.46
C LYS A 360 12.03 34.88 -10.36
N SER A 361 11.91 34.28 -11.53
CA SER A 361 12.95 34.23 -12.56
C SER A 361 12.29 34.24 -13.92
N ASN A 362 12.84 35.00 -14.88
CA ASN A 362 12.41 35.03 -16.27
C ASN A 362 13.36 34.24 -17.20
N SER A 363 14.15 33.30 -16.62
CA SER A 363 15.06 32.45 -17.38
C SER A 363 14.35 31.19 -17.88
N PHE A 364 13.99 31.22 -19.18
CA PHE A 364 13.32 30.10 -19.87
C PHE A 364 14.02 29.82 -21.21
N PRO A 365 15.24 29.26 -21.20
CA PRO A 365 16.07 29.16 -22.43
C PRO A 365 15.46 28.28 -23.52
N THR A 366 14.56 27.36 -23.19
CA THR A 366 13.91 26.47 -24.17
C THR A 366 12.49 26.88 -24.55
N ILE A 367 12.01 28.03 -24.08
CA ILE A 367 10.67 28.52 -24.41
C ILE A 367 10.71 29.49 -25.60
N ASN A 368 9.94 29.16 -26.62
CA ASN A 368 9.63 30.11 -27.72
C ASN A 368 8.33 30.85 -27.38
N PRO A 369 8.35 32.18 -27.19
CA PRO A 369 7.14 32.94 -26.85
C PRO A 369 5.99 32.79 -27.83
N ASN A 370 6.25 32.49 -29.12
CA ASN A 370 5.21 32.28 -30.12
C ASN A 370 4.55 30.88 -30.05
N SER A 371 5.19 29.93 -29.39
CA SER A 371 4.68 28.58 -29.18
C SER A 371 5.25 28.00 -27.85
N PRO A 372 4.83 28.56 -26.69
CA PRO A 372 5.53 28.34 -25.44
C PRO A 372 5.44 26.92 -24.92
N ASN A 373 4.44 26.15 -25.33
CA ASN A 373 4.27 24.75 -24.95
C ASN A 373 4.92 23.75 -25.94
N ALA A 374 5.54 24.24 -27.03
CA ALA A 374 6.23 23.34 -27.96
C ALA A 374 7.56 22.87 -27.37
N LEU A 375 7.86 21.59 -27.51
CA LEU A 375 9.18 21.05 -27.17
C LEU A 375 10.24 21.49 -28.20
N THR A 376 11.46 21.70 -27.77
CA THR A 376 12.59 21.80 -28.69
C THR A 376 12.96 20.40 -29.20
N ALA A 377 13.79 20.34 -30.25
CA ALA A 377 14.27 19.05 -30.80
C ALA A 377 15.08 18.26 -29.76
N GLU A 378 15.85 18.95 -28.93
CA GLU A 378 16.65 18.36 -27.85
C GLU A 378 15.75 17.81 -26.73
N GLU A 379 14.71 18.56 -26.33
CA GLU A 379 13.71 18.10 -25.36
C GLU A 379 12.94 16.88 -25.87
N GLU A 380 12.56 16.86 -27.17
CA GLU A 380 11.90 15.72 -27.79
C GLU A 380 12.79 14.46 -27.78
N MET A 381 14.08 14.61 -28.14
CA MET A 381 15.04 13.51 -28.08
C MET A 381 15.23 13.00 -26.65
N LEU A 382 15.32 13.90 -25.67
CA LEU A 382 15.44 13.56 -24.26
C LEU A 382 14.20 12.75 -23.79
N MET A 383 13.00 13.26 -24.07
CA MET A 383 11.76 12.59 -23.67
C MET A 383 11.63 11.19 -24.29
N ASN A 384 11.99 11.01 -25.54
CA ASN A 384 11.98 9.70 -26.19
C ASN A 384 12.93 8.70 -25.49
N ARG A 385 14.08 9.14 -25.02
CA ARG A 385 15.03 8.31 -24.26
C ARG A 385 14.46 7.96 -22.86
N LEU A 386 13.85 8.94 -22.19
CA LEU A 386 13.26 8.71 -20.87
C LEU A 386 12.06 7.75 -20.96
N VAL A 387 11.15 7.94 -21.92
CA VAL A 387 10.03 7.01 -22.17
C VAL A 387 10.54 5.59 -22.38
N HIS A 388 11.54 5.44 -23.26
CA HIS A 388 12.14 4.14 -23.53
C HIS A 388 12.68 3.51 -22.24
N SER A 389 13.43 4.27 -21.42
CA SER A 389 14.01 3.79 -20.17
C SER A 389 12.96 3.27 -19.18
N PHE A 390 11.83 3.99 -19.02
CA PHE A 390 10.70 3.54 -18.17
C PHE A 390 10.01 2.28 -18.71
N GLN A 391 9.82 2.21 -20.03
CA GLN A 391 9.12 1.09 -20.65
C GLN A 391 9.91 -0.23 -20.67
N ILE A 392 11.26 -0.16 -20.76
CA ILE A 392 12.11 -1.36 -20.77
C ILE A 392 12.51 -1.85 -19.38
N SER A 393 12.23 -1.11 -18.32
CA SER A 393 12.56 -1.50 -16.94
C SER A 393 11.73 -2.72 -16.52
N GLU A 394 12.31 -3.91 -16.58
CA GLU A 394 11.63 -5.17 -16.23
C GLU A 394 11.09 -5.15 -14.79
N LYS A 395 11.90 -4.63 -13.86
CA LYS A 395 11.51 -4.54 -12.44
C LYS A 395 10.33 -3.60 -12.25
N LEU A 396 10.33 -2.42 -12.91
CA LEU A 396 9.18 -1.50 -12.85
C LEU A 396 7.93 -2.15 -13.44
N GLN A 397 8.04 -2.76 -14.62
CA GLN A 397 6.94 -3.47 -15.27
C GLN A 397 6.35 -4.58 -14.37
N LYS A 398 7.22 -5.30 -13.64
CA LYS A 398 6.81 -6.33 -12.70
C LYS A 398 6.04 -5.73 -11.51
N HIS A 399 6.54 -4.65 -10.91
CA HIS A 399 5.91 -3.99 -9.77
C HIS A 399 4.56 -3.36 -10.15
N ILE A 400 4.46 -2.75 -11.34
CA ILE A 400 3.17 -2.21 -11.81
C ILE A 400 2.16 -3.34 -12.07
N ARG A 401 2.60 -4.49 -12.60
CA ARG A 401 1.71 -5.67 -12.70
C ARG A 401 1.20 -6.13 -11.33
N LEU A 402 2.02 -6.09 -10.27
CA LEU A 402 1.57 -6.40 -8.91
C LEU A 402 0.53 -5.39 -8.43
N LEU A 403 0.72 -4.09 -8.68
CA LEU A 403 -0.30 -3.07 -8.36
C LEU A 403 -1.62 -3.34 -9.10
N LEU A 404 -1.57 -3.74 -10.38
CA LEU A 404 -2.77 -4.09 -11.14
C LEU A 404 -3.45 -5.37 -10.65
N GLN A 405 -2.68 -6.35 -10.17
CA GLN A 405 -3.21 -7.63 -9.67
C GLN A 405 -3.85 -7.51 -8.30
N HIS A 406 -3.25 -6.74 -7.40
CA HIS A 406 -3.67 -6.61 -6.02
C HIS A 406 -4.45 -5.32 -5.74
N GLY A 407 -4.56 -4.42 -6.73
CA GLY A 407 -5.11 -3.10 -6.54
C GLY A 407 -6.44 -2.85 -7.21
N SER A 408 -7.12 -1.82 -6.70
CA SER A 408 -8.41 -1.30 -7.17
C SER A 408 -8.56 0.17 -6.77
N MET A 409 -9.59 0.83 -7.30
CA MET A 409 -9.95 2.18 -6.85
C MET A 409 -10.58 2.20 -5.46
N TYR A 410 -11.29 1.15 -5.09
CA TYR A 410 -11.89 0.97 -3.77
C TYR A 410 -12.02 -0.52 -3.45
N ALA A 411 -12.20 -0.84 -2.19
CA ALA A 411 -12.60 -2.17 -1.74
C ALA A 411 -13.64 -2.08 -0.62
N VAL A 412 -14.53 -3.07 -0.54
CA VAL A 412 -15.37 -3.29 0.63
C VAL A 412 -14.91 -4.59 1.27
N TYR A 413 -14.45 -4.53 2.51
CA TYR A 413 -13.90 -5.68 3.21
C TYR A 413 -14.33 -5.69 4.67
N ASN A 414 -15.04 -6.73 5.09
CA ASN A 414 -15.52 -6.92 6.46
C ASN A 414 -16.18 -5.66 7.06
N ASN A 415 -17.17 -5.10 6.35
CA ASN A 415 -17.92 -3.89 6.70
C ASN A 415 -17.11 -2.59 6.65
N ASN A 416 -15.92 -2.58 6.07
CA ASN A 416 -15.13 -1.39 5.88
C ASN A 416 -15.08 -1.05 4.38
N LEU A 417 -15.35 0.20 4.03
CA LEU A 417 -15.13 0.79 2.72
C LEU A 417 -13.75 1.43 2.70
N LEU A 418 -12.91 0.97 1.80
CA LEU A 418 -11.53 1.39 1.64
C LEU A 418 -11.38 2.15 0.33
N PHE A 419 -10.80 3.34 0.36
CA PHE A 419 -10.33 4.09 -0.80
C PHE A 419 -9.25 5.08 -0.39
N HIS A 420 -8.40 5.52 -1.33
CA HIS A 420 -7.22 6.31 -0.99
C HIS A 420 -7.57 7.70 -0.42
N ALA A 421 -8.27 8.56 -1.18
CA ALA A 421 -8.38 9.97 -0.81
C ALA A 421 -9.80 10.46 -0.57
N SER A 422 -10.64 10.48 -1.59
CA SER A 422 -11.95 11.13 -1.53
C SER A 422 -12.98 10.47 -2.43
N LEU A 423 -14.21 10.99 -2.34
CA LEU A 423 -15.27 10.79 -3.30
C LEU A 423 -15.83 12.16 -3.67
N PRO A 424 -15.88 12.56 -4.96
CA PRO A 424 -16.38 13.87 -5.36
C PRO A 424 -17.81 14.10 -4.90
N LEU A 425 -18.00 15.20 -4.18
CA LEU A 425 -19.30 15.64 -3.64
C LEU A 425 -19.66 17.03 -4.11
N GLU A 426 -20.96 17.31 -4.25
CA GLU A 426 -21.50 18.64 -4.35
C GLU A 426 -21.50 19.33 -2.97
N GLU A 427 -21.72 20.64 -2.90
CA GLU A 427 -21.73 21.43 -1.66
C GLU A 427 -22.81 20.94 -0.66
N ASN A 428 -23.91 20.37 -1.16
CA ASN A 428 -24.98 19.81 -0.35
C ASN A 428 -24.73 18.37 0.12
N GLY A 429 -23.55 17.77 -0.21
CA GLY A 429 -23.18 16.42 0.15
C GLY A 429 -23.75 15.32 -0.75
N GLU A 430 -24.40 15.69 -1.86
CA GLU A 430 -24.79 14.69 -2.87
C GLU A 430 -23.58 14.28 -3.71
N LEU A 431 -23.63 13.07 -4.26
CA LEU A 431 -22.57 12.54 -5.12
C LEU A 431 -22.46 13.32 -6.43
N LYS A 432 -21.29 13.85 -6.73
CA LYS A 432 -21.01 14.63 -7.92
C LYS A 432 -20.79 13.75 -9.15
N GLU A 433 -21.40 14.13 -10.26
CA GLU A 433 -21.14 13.49 -11.55
C GLU A 433 -19.81 13.99 -12.13
N VAL A 434 -18.95 13.04 -12.51
CA VAL A 434 -17.64 13.28 -13.14
C VAL A 434 -17.64 12.61 -14.51
N GLU A 435 -17.20 13.36 -15.52
CA GLU A 435 -17.01 12.82 -16.87
C GLU A 435 -15.75 11.95 -16.91
N VAL A 436 -15.93 10.75 -17.46
CA VAL A 436 -14.86 9.80 -17.70
C VAL A 436 -14.73 9.63 -19.23
N MET A 437 -14.25 8.56 -19.72
CA MET A 437 -14.02 8.31 -21.15
C MET A 437 -15.32 8.41 -21.98
N ASN A 438 -15.22 8.96 -23.21
CA ASN A 438 -16.30 9.04 -24.21
C ASN A 438 -17.52 9.91 -23.79
N GLY A 439 -17.33 10.92 -22.93
CA GLY A 439 -18.39 11.81 -22.51
C GLY A 439 -19.39 11.19 -21.53
N GLN A 440 -19.10 9.98 -21.04
CA GLN A 440 -19.93 9.30 -20.05
C GLN A 440 -19.67 9.89 -18.67
N LYS A 441 -20.75 10.12 -17.92
CA LYS A 441 -20.68 10.68 -16.56
C LYS A 441 -21.13 9.65 -15.56
N TYR A 442 -20.34 9.54 -14.49
CA TYR A 442 -20.57 8.60 -13.40
C TYR A 442 -20.39 9.28 -12.05
N LYS A 443 -20.94 8.71 -11.01
CA LYS A 443 -20.81 9.19 -9.64
C LYS A 443 -20.69 8.01 -8.66
N GLY A 444 -20.21 8.29 -7.47
CA GLY A 444 -20.15 7.31 -6.38
C GLY A 444 -19.40 6.05 -6.78
N LYS A 445 -20.01 4.92 -6.52
CA LYS A 445 -19.45 3.60 -6.80
C LYS A 445 -19.20 3.37 -8.29
N GLU A 446 -20.14 3.75 -9.15
CA GLU A 446 -20.00 3.59 -10.61
C GLU A 446 -18.81 4.42 -11.14
N LEU A 447 -18.56 5.60 -10.58
CA LEU A 447 -17.39 6.41 -10.93
C LEU A 447 -16.09 5.64 -10.64
N MET A 448 -15.94 5.09 -9.43
CA MET A 448 -14.75 4.32 -9.06
C MET A 448 -14.54 3.08 -9.96
N GLU A 449 -15.61 2.35 -10.28
CA GLU A 449 -15.56 1.16 -11.15
C GLU A 449 -15.15 1.52 -12.59
N ASN A 450 -15.68 2.64 -13.13
CA ASN A 450 -15.32 3.08 -14.49
C ASN A 450 -13.90 3.65 -14.56
N ILE A 451 -13.43 4.39 -13.57
CA ILE A 451 -12.03 4.82 -13.47
C ILE A 451 -11.11 3.59 -13.44
N GLU A 452 -11.44 2.57 -12.65
CA GLU A 452 -10.65 1.33 -12.62
C GLU A 452 -10.57 0.65 -13.99
N MET A 453 -11.69 0.61 -14.74
CA MET A 453 -11.67 0.07 -16.10
C MET A 453 -10.73 0.88 -17.02
N VAL A 454 -10.78 2.22 -16.96
CA VAL A 454 -9.87 3.07 -17.74
C VAL A 454 -8.41 2.79 -17.39
N VAL A 455 -8.07 2.75 -16.11
CA VAL A 455 -6.71 2.43 -15.64
C VAL A 455 -6.23 1.08 -16.21
N ARG A 456 -7.06 0.04 -16.17
CA ARG A 456 -6.73 -1.28 -16.71
C ARG A 456 -6.61 -1.30 -18.23
N THR A 457 -7.43 -0.52 -18.95
CA THR A 457 -7.39 -0.39 -20.41
C THR A 457 -6.03 0.11 -20.91
N ALA A 458 -5.36 0.98 -20.17
CA ALA A 458 -4.03 1.48 -20.53
C ALA A 458 -2.96 0.38 -20.70
N PHE A 459 -3.15 -0.77 -20.02
CA PHE A 459 -2.23 -1.92 -20.03
C PHE A 459 -2.72 -3.12 -20.86
N GLN A 460 -3.91 -3.03 -21.47
CA GLN A 460 -4.44 -4.07 -22.32
C GLN A 460 -3.90 -3.94 -23.75
N THR A 461 -3.36 -5.02 -24.29
CA THR A 461 -2.77 -5.02 -25.64
C THR A 461 -3.81 -5.12 -26.74
N ASP A 462 -4.98 -5.61 -26.44
CA ASP A 462 -6.13 -5.84 -27.34
C ASP A 462 -7.17 -4.70 -27.31
N SER A 463 -6.96 -3.65 -26.52
CA SER A 463 -7.79 -2.44 -26.53
C SER A 463 -7.64 -1.66 -27.82
N GLU A 464 -8.71 -0.97 -28.24
CA GLU A 464 -8.66 -0.03 -29.36
C GLU A 464 -7.59 1.06 -29.10
N PRO A 465 -6.75 1.39 -30.12
CA PRO A 465 -5.63 2.31 -29.92
C PRO A 465 -6.04 3.68 -29.36
N ALA A 466 -7.20 4.22 -29.76
CA ALA A 466 -7.71 5.50 -29.27
C ALA A 466 -8.11 5.43 -27.78
N GLU A 467 -8.77 4.34 -27.37
CA GLU A 467 -9.16 4.14 -25.97
C GLU A 467 -7.93 3.95 -25.08
N ARG A 468 -6.93 3.21 -25.55
CA ARG A 468 -5.68 3.05 -24.82
C ARG A 468 -4.91 4.36 -24.68
N ALA A 469 -4.85 5.18 -25.75
CA ALA A 469 -4.22 6.50 -25.71
C ALA A 469 -4.91 7.43 -24.71
N TYR A 470 -6.25 7.47 -24.71
CA TYR A 470 -7.03 8.18 -23.71
C TYR A 470 -6.71 7.68 -22.29
N ALA A 471 -6.73 6.38 -22.09
CA ALA A 471 -6.46 5.77 -20.80
C ALA A 471 -5.04 6.08 -20.29
N GLN A 472 -4.04 6.17 -21.20
CA GLN A 472 -2.70 6.59 -20.85
C GLN A 472 -2.65 8.07 -20.45
N ASP A 473 -3.35 8.95 -21.16
CA ASP A 473 -3.42 10.36 -20.79
C ASP A 473 -4.20 10.58 -19.48
N TYR A 474 -5.19 9.72 -19.16
CA TYR A 474 -6.05 9.82 -17.99
C TYR A 474 -5.30 9.65 -16.65
N PHE A 475 -4.12 9.02 -16.63
CA PHE A 475 -3.27 8.99 -15.44
C PHE A 475 -2.87 10.39 -14.96
N LEU A 476 -2.64 11.34 -15.89
CA LEU A 476 -2.39 12.73 -15.52
C LEU A 476 -3.62 13.36 -14.86
N TYR A 477 -4.83 13.08 -15.38
CA TYR A 477 -6.06 13.54 -14.73
C TYR A 477 -6.22 12.97 -13.32
N LEU A 478 -5.94 11.69 -13.13
CA LEU A 478 -6.00 11.07 -11.81
C LEU A 478 -4.99 11.66 -10.83
N TRP A 479 -3.83 12.12 -11.34
CA TRP A 479 -2.80 12.78 -10.54
C TRP A 479 -3.21 14.18 -10.07
N CYS A 480 -3.77 15.02 -10.94
CA CYS A 480 -3.92 16.46 -10.66
C CYS A 480 -5.24 17.08 -11.15
N GLY A 481 -6.16 16.27 -11.69
CA GLY A 481 -7.43 16.75 -12.23
C GLY A 481 -8.42 17.17 -11.14
N PRO A 482 -9.16 18.27 -11.36
CA PRO A 482 -10.23 18.65 -10.46
C PRO A 482 -11.33 17.57 -10.46
N ASN A 483 -11.86 17.22 -9.32
CA ASN A 483 -12.79 16.11 -9.10
C ASN A 483 -12.20 14.68 -9.32
N SER A 484 -10.88 14.53 -9.48
CA SER A 484 -10.27 13.22 -9.39
C SER A 484 -10.46 12.66 -7.97
N PRO A 485 -11.00 11.44 -7.78
CA PRO A 485 -11.16 10.84 -6.44
C PRO A 485 -9.82 10.67 -5.69
N LEU A 486 -8.71 10.75 -6.40
CA LEU A 486 -7.37 10.58 -5.83
C LEU A 486 -6.69 11.90 -5.48
N PHE A 487 -7.22 13.03 -5.93
CA PHE A 487 -6.64 14.36 -5.71
C PHE A 487 -7.63 15.33 -5.07
N ASP A 488 -8.80 15.51 -5.68
CA ASP A 488 -9.95 16.30 -5.23
C ASP A 488 -9.60 17.69 -4.67
N LYS A 489 -8.85 18.45 -5.47
CA LYS A 489 -8.53 19.86 -5.22
C LYS A 489 -8.75 20.65 -6.48
N SER A 490 -8.98 21.96 -6.34
CA SER A 490 -9.26 22.86 -7.45
C SER A 490 -8.13 22.91 -8.50
N LYS A 491 -6.89 22.79 -8.06
CA LYS A 491 -5.69 22.82 -8.91
C LYS A 491 -4.50 22.23 -8.17
N MET A 492 -3.49 21.82 -8.92
CA MET A 492 -2.15 21.53 -8.39
C MET A 492 -1.25 22.75 -8.64
N ALA A 493 -0.88 23.46 -7.58
CA ALA A 493 -0.14 24.73 -7.65
C ALA A 493 1.38 24.56 -7.79
N THR A 494 1.83 23.54 -8.54
CA THR A 494 3.26 23.26 -8.70
C THR A 494 3.98 24.37 -9.47
N PHE A 495 3.40 24.85 -10.57
CA PHE A 495 3.95 25.94 -11.36
C PHE A 495 4.08 27.22 -10.53
N GLU A 496 3.01 27.57 -9.83
CA GLU A 496 2.94 28.79 -9.02
C GLU A 496 4.01 28.78 -7.92
N ARG A 497 4.21 27.63 -7.27
CA ARG A 497 5.23 27.48 -6.24
C ARG A 497 6.65 27.64 -6.75
N TYR A 498 6.94 27.24 -7.98
CA TYR A 498 8.28 27.41 -8.56
C TYR A 498 8.50 28.83 -9.09
N PHE A 499 7.55 29.37 -9.81
CA PHE A 499 7.79 30.56 -10.62
C PHE A 499 7.19 31.86 -10.09
N ILE A 500 6.23 31.83 -9.16
CA ILE A 500 5.54 33.03 -8.67
C ILE A 500 5.87 33.27 -7.19
N ALA A 501 6.26 34.51 -6.85
CA ALA A 501 6.65 34.89 -5.50
C ALA A 501 5.45 34.99 -4.55
N ASP A 502 4.31 35.44 -5.07
CA ASP A 502 3.09 35.62 -4.26
C ASP A 502 2.53 34.27 -3.77
N LYS A 503 2.60 34.06 -2.46
CA LYS A 503 2.14 32.80 -1.83
C LYS A 503 0.62 32.65 -1.79
N THR A 504 -0.14 33.71 -2.01
CA THR A 504 -1.62 33.65 -2.01
C THR A 504 -2.16 32.75 -3.09
N ILE A 505 -1.50 32.75 -4.26
CA ILE A 505 -1.87 31.92 -5.41
C ILE A 505 -1.41 30.44 -5.27
N HIS A 506 -0.57 30.13 -4.28
CA HIS A 506 -0.11 28.75 -4.01
C HIS A 506 -1.15 27.88 -3.30
N LYS A 507 -2.28 28.48 -2.89
CA LYS A 507 -3.37 27.76 -2.22
C LYS A 507 -4.07 26.81 -3.19
N GLU A 508 -4.26 25.59 -2.72
CA GLU A 508 -5.06 24.55 -3.37
C GLU A 508 -6.33 24.35 -2.55
N GLU A 509 -7.47 24.71 -3.13
CA GLU A 509 -8.75 24.54 -2.44
C GLU A 509 -9.16 23.06 -2.52
N LYS A 510 -9.49 22.50 -1.36
CA LYS A 510 -9.91 21.10 -1.23
C LYS A 510 -11.34 20.94 -1.72
N GLY A 511 -11.66 19.77 -2.29
CA GLY A 511 -13.02 19.39 -2.67
C GLY A 511 -13.95 19.26 -1.46
N ASN A 512 -15.24 19.23 -1.75
CA ASN A 512 -16.29 19.24 -0.72
C ASN A 512 -16.24 18.03 0.22
N TYR A 513 -15.73 16.89 -0.23
CA TYR A 513 -15.53 15.72 0.63
C TYR A 513 -14.72 16.08 1.88
N PHE A 514 -13.62 16.80 1.74
CA PHE A 514 -12.74 17.15 2.88
C PHE A 514 -13.38 18.12 3.87
N THR A 515 -14.35 18.91 3.46
CA THR A 515 -15.10 19.82 4.33
C THR A 515 -16.29 19.14 5.00
N LEU A 516 -16.89 18.16 4.31
CA LEU A 516 -18.10 17.46 4.74
C LEU A 516 -17.82 16.16 5.50
N ARG A 517 -16.59 15.70 5.55
CA ARG A 517 -16.19 14.41 6.14
C ARG A 517 -16.41 14.27 7.64
N GLU A 518 -16.76 15.35 8.34
CA GLU A 518 -17.18 15.32 9.75
C GLU A 518 -18.69 15.02 9.92
N ASN A 519 -19.46 15.05 8.83
CA ASN A 519 -20.91 14.85 8.87
C ASN A 519 -21.25 13.35 8.79
N GLU A 520 -21.83 12.82 9.86
CA GLU A 520 -22.18 11.40 9.98
C GLU A 520 -23.20 10.95 8.91
N GLU A 521 -24.22 11.79 8.62
CA GLU A 521 -25.27 11.46 7.63
C GLU A 521 -24.70 11.34 6.21
N ILE A 522 -23.72 12.19 5.86
CA ILE A 522 -23.05 12.11 4.56
C ILE A 522 -22.18 10.86 4.47
N MET A 523 -21.45 10.52 5.52
CA MET A 523 -20.66 9.29 5.56
C MET A 523 -21.56 8.04 5.48
N ASP A 524 -22.72 8.04 6.13
CA ASP A 524 -23.68 6.95 6.00
C ASP A 524 -24.25 6.83 4.57
N LYS A 525 -24.57 7.94 3.90
CA LYS A 525 -24.97 7.92 2.47
C LYS A 525 -23.90 7.29 1.57
N ILE A 526 -22.62 7.62 1.80
CA ILE A 526 -21.50 7.02 1.05
C ILE A 526 -21.44 5.51 1.32
N LEU A 527 -21.52 5.08 2.57
CA LEU A 527 -21.52 3.66 2.93
C LEU A 527 -22.67 2.88 2.29
N ASP A 528 -23.87 3.49 2.22
CA ASP A 528 -25.05 2.91 1.59
C ASP A 528 -24.91 2.82 0.07
N GLU A 529 -24.30 3.82 -0.59
CA GLU A 529 -23.97 3.82 -2.02
C GLU A 529 -23.09 2.63 -2.39
N PHE A 530 -22.08 2.34 -1.59
CA PHE A 530 -21.21 1.19 -1.77
C PHE A 530 -21.78 -0.12 -1.24
N LYS A 531 -23.01 -0.11 -0.73
CA LYS A 531 -23.73 -1.28 -0.18
C LYS A 531 -22.95 -1.96 0.94
N VAL A 532 -22.31 -1.17 1.78
CA VAL A 532 -21.63 -1.69 2.97
C VAL A 532 -22.67 -2.12 3.98
N GLU A 533 -22.69 -3.41 4.29
CA GLU A 533 -23.63 -4.03 5.21
C GLU A 533 -23.06 -4.08 6.63
N GLY A 534 -23.95 -4.22 7.64
CA GLY A 534 -23.57 -4.39 9.04
C GLY A 534 -23.86 -3.17 9.90
N ILE A 535 -23.78 -3.36 11.22
CA ILE A 535 -24.07 -2.30 12.21
C ILE A 535 -22.84 -1.39 12.35
N ASN A 536 -21.66 -2.00 12.43
CA ASN A 536 -20.39 -1.30 12.61
C ASN A 536 -19.69 -1.23 11.24
N LYS A 537 -20.04 -0.21 10.47
CA LYS A 537 -19.50 0.03 9.14
C LYS A 537 -18.71 1.32 9.13
N HIS A 538 -17.54 1.29 8.49
CA HIS A 538 -16.60 2.39 8.49
C HIS A 538 -16.09 2.70 7.09
N ILE A 539 -15.70 3.95 6.88
CA ILE A 539 -14.85 4.38 5.77
C ILE A 539 -13.42 4.50 6.32
N ILE A 540 -12.45 3.98 5.60
CA ILE A 540 -11.03 4.12 5.93
C ILE A 540 -10.32 4.71 4.72
N ASN A 541 -9.61 5.84 4.92
CA ASN A 541 -8.85 6.50 3.86
C ASN A 541 -7.55 7.14 4.38
N GLY A 542 -6.74 7.70 3.45
CA GLY A 542 -5.48 8.38 3.70
C GLY A 542 -5.38 9.75 3.03
N HIS A 543 -4.27 9.98 2.29
CA HIS A 543 -3.98 11.10 1.38
C HIS A 543 -3.75 12.47 2.05
N VAL A 544 -4.53 12.85 3.03
CA VAL A 544 -4.38 14.13 3.74
C VAL A 544 -3.89 13.88 5.15
N PRO A 545 -2.63 14.21 5.43
CA PRO A 545 -2.05 13.95 6.74
C PRO A 545 -2.85 14.56 7.88
N VAL A 546 -3.03 13.78 8.95
CA VAL A 546 -3.66 14.22 10.19
C VAL A 546 -2.64 15.02 11.00
N HIS A 547 -2.94 16.28 11.28
CA HIS A 547 -2.08 17.17 12.06
C HIS A 547 -2.29 16.97 13.56
N VAL A 548 -1.78 15.87 14.11
CA VAL A 548 -1.92 15.52 15.54
C VAL A 548 -1.31 16.58 16.44
N ALA A 549 -0.20 17.20 16.02
CA ALA A 549 0.42 18.33 16.74
C ALA A 549 -0.54 19.52 16.94
N ASN A 550 -1.53 19.67 16.04
CA ASN A 550 -2.56 20.71 16.13
C ASN A 550 -3.86 20.21 16.78
N GLY A 551 -3.88 18.98 17.32
CA GLY A 551 -5.05 18.39 17.98
C GLY A 551 -6.08 17.80 17.00
N GLU A 552 -5.74 17.59 15.72
CA GLU A 552 -6.65 16.95 14.77
C GLU A 552 -6.85 15.46 15.13
N ASN A 553 -8.11 15.01 15.14
CA ASN A 553 -8.46 13.64 15.43
C ASN A 553 -8.57 12.83 14.12
N PRO A 554 -7.90 11.68 13.98
CA PRO A 554 -8.04 10.79 12.85
C PRO A 554 -9.43 10.13 12.74
N ILE A 555 -10.17 10.05 13.84
CA ILE A 555 -11.51 9.47 13.90
C ILE A 555 -12.52 10.60 13.72
N LYS A 556 -13.31 10.53 12.65
CA LYS A 556 -14.26 11.56 12.20
C LYS A 556 -15.68 11.01 12.09
N ALA A 557 -16.65 11.92 11.94
CA ALA A 557 -18.06 11.55 11.76
C ALA A 557 -18.53 10.49 12.77
N ASN A 558 -18.27 10.75 14.05
CA ASN A 558 -18.66 9.86 15.16
C ASN A 558 -18.18 8.40 14.97
N GLY A 559 -16.97 8.20 14.40
CA GLY A 559 -16.38 6.88 14.15
C GLY A 559 -16.73 6.26 12.80
N LYS A 560 -17.54 6.91 11.96
CA LYS A 560 -17.86 6.42 10.61
C LYS A 560 -16.69 6.53 9.64
N LEU A 561 -15.78 7.48 9.86
CA LEU A 561 -14.60 7.70 9.02
C LEU A 561 -13.33 7.66 9.85
N MET A 562 -12.34 6.94 9.36
CA MET A 562 -10.99 6.88 9.90
C MET A 562 -9.99 7.33 8.85
N VAL A 563 -9.30 8.44 9.12
CA VAL A 563 -8.22 8.96 8.27
C VAL A 563 -6.90 8.48 8.84
N ILE A 564 -6.23 7.56 8.16
CA ILE A 564 -5.03 6.91 8.70
C ILE A 564 -3.72 7.38 8.06
N ASP A 565 -3.73 8.50 7.31
CA ASP A 565 -2.49 9.18 6.93
C ASP A 565 -1.90 9.89 8.15
N GLY A 566 -0.90 9.28 8.75
CA GLY A 566 -0.15 9.82 9.88
C GLY A 566 1.18 10.46 9.48
N GLY A 567 1.45 10.59 8.17
CA GLY A 567 2.70 11.15 7.65
C GLY A 567 3.88 10.21 7.87
N PHE A 568 3.86 9.02 7.30
CA PHE A 568 5.01 8.09 7.30
C PHE A 568 6.27 8.74 6.76
N SER A 569 6.13 9.59 5.73
CA SER A 569 7.26 10.32 5.16
C SER A 569 7.92 11.23 6.19
N GLN A 570 9.23 11.07 6.36
CA GLN A 570 10.05 11.90 7.26
C GLN A 570 9.87 13.42 7.01
N ALA A 571 9.53 13.79 5.77
CA ALA A 571 9.27 15.18 5.40
C ALA A 571 8.09 15.80 6.19
N TYR A 572 7.16 14.98 6.67
CA TYR A 572 5.95 15.43 7.38
C TYR A 572 6.02 15.30 8.89
N HIS A 573 6.98 14.58 9.47
CA HIS A 573 7.04 14.33 10.92
C HIS A 573 6.99 15.62 11.77
N LYS A 574 7.54 16.73 11.25
CA LYS A 574 7.47 18.04 11.96
C LYS A 574 6.07 18.66 11.95
N GLU A 575 5.28 18.36 10.91
CA GLU A 575 3.95 18.91 10.71
C GLU A 575 2.88 18.05 11.40
N THR A 576 3.01 16.72 11.29
CA THR A 576 2.06 15.76 11.87
C THR A 576 2.31 15.52 13.36
N GLY A 577 3.56 15.54 13.80
CA GLY A 577 3.98 15.21 15.17
C GLY A 577 4.11 13.71 15.44
N ILE A 578 3.86 12.86 14.41
CA ILE A 578 3.94 11.39 14.48
C ILE A 578 4.57 10.85 13.19
N ALA A 579 4.78 9.54 13.12
CA ALA A 579 5.38 8.86 11.98
C ALA A 579 4.49 7.75 11.40
N GLY A 580 3.19 7.97 11.39
CA GLY A 580 2.23 7.08 10.76
C GLY A 580 1.24 6.43 11.71
N TYR A 581 0.21 5.84 11.11
CA TYR A 581 -0.80 5.04 11.78
C TYR A 581 -0.84 3.62 11.21
N THR A 582 -1.17 2.65 12.07
CA THR A 582 -1.72 1.36 11.65
C THR A 582 -3.08 1.20 12.30
N LEU A 583 -4.10 0.93 11.51
CA LEU A 583 -5.37 0.50 12.03
C LEU A 583 -5.36 -1.03 12.11
N VAL A 584 -5.82 -1.59 13.22
CA VAL A 584 -5.77 -3.03 13.50
C VAL A 584 -7.15 -3.54 13.84
N TYR A 585 -7.68 -4.47 13.04
CA TYR A 585 -8.99 -5.06 13.23
C TYR A 585 -8.88 -6.52 13.69
N HIS A 586 -9.06 -6.71 14.99
CA HIS A 586 -9.09 -8.02 15.62
C HIS A 586 -10.51 -8.60 15.73
N SER A 587 -10.61 -9.87 16.13
CA SER A 587 -11.91 -10.51 16.40
C SER A 587 -12.67 -9.94 17.62
N ARG A 588 -12.07 -9.05 18.41
CA ARG A 588 -12.64 -8.44 19.61
C ARG A 588 -12.52 -6.93 19.69
N SER A 589 -11.75 -6.33 18.81
CA SER A 589 -11.51 -4.88 18.86
C SER A 589 -11.10 -4.32 17.53
N PHE A 590 -11.37 -3.02 17.37
CA PHE A 590 -10.87 -2.17 16.32
C PHE A 590 -10.02 -1.09 16.99
N ALA A 591 -8.75 -1.00 16.63
CA ALA A 591 -7.78 -0.18 17.34
C ALA A 591 -6.88 0.59 16.38
N LEU A 592 -6.61 1.86 16.70
CA LEU A 592 -5.64 2.69 16.00
C LEU A 592 -4.32 2.67 16.76
N VAL A 593 -3.25 2.33 16.07
CA VAL A 593 -1.88 2.33 16.57
C VAL A 593 -1.15 3.51 15.95
N GLN A 594 -0.76 4.47 16.77
CA GLN A 594 0.03 5.64 16.39
C GLN A 594 1.50 5.34 16.61
N HIS A 595 2.34 5.60 15.62
CA HIS A 595 3.77 5.33 15.64
C HIS A 595 4.59 6.60 15.85
N GLU A 596 5.63 6.52 16.69
CA GLU A 596 6.70 7.50 16.74
C GLU A 596 7.74 7.23 15.63
N PRO A 597 8.60 8.20 15.26
CA PRO A 597 9.64 8.00 14.26
C PRO A 597 10.53 6.81 14.56
N PHE A 598 10.75 5.98 13.56
CA PHE A 598 11.70 4.88 13.60
C PHE A 598 13.12 5.39 13.39
N THR A 599 14.08 4.93 14.18
CA THR A 599 15.48 5.35 14.05
C THR A 599 16.15 4.66 12.88
N SER A 600 16.35 3.34 12.97
CA SER A 600 16.87 2.50 11.89
C SER A 600 16.73 1.01 12.24
N ALA A 601 16.82 0.16 11.22
CA ALA A 601 16.86 -1.29 11.41
C ALA A 601 18.12 -1.70 12.23
N ASN A 602 19.28 -1.08 11.99
CA ASN A 602 20.51 -1.34 12.73
C ASN A 602 20.38 -1.03 14.23
N ASP A 603 19.79 0.10 14.59
CA ASP A 603 19.53 0.42 16.00
C ASP A 603 18.58 -0.59 16.66
N ALA A 604 17.58 -1.07 15.90
CA ALA A 604 16.67 -2.09 16.39
C ALA A 604 17.41 -3.42 16.66
N ILE A 605 18.30 -3.83 15.80
CA ILE A 605 19.06 -5.09 15.91
C ILE A 605 20.10 -5.00 17.05
N GLU A 606 20.92 -3.95 17.08
CA GLU A 606 22.04 -3.80 18.01
C GLU A 606 21.58 -3.43 19.43
N LYS A 607 20.69 -2.43 19.53
CA LYS A 607 20.24 -1.85 20.80
C LYS A 607 18.89 -2.38 21.25
N GLY A 608 18.23 -3.18 20.39
CA GLY A 608 16.86 -3.67 20.61
C GLY A 608 15.85 -2.51 20.67
N THR A 609 16.10 -1.39 19.99
CA THR A 609 15.11 -0.32 19.91
C THR A 609 13.90 -0.79 19.14
N ASP A 610 12.72 -0.32 19.51
CA ASP A 610 11.47 -0.63 18.82
C ASP A 610 10.73 0.66 18.55
N ILE A 611 9.86 0.70 17.55
CA ILE A 611 8.97 1.85 17.36
C ILE A 611 8.10 1.98 18.61
N LYS A 612 8.18 3.14 19.24
CA LYS A 612 7.23 3.44 20.28
C LYS A 612 5.87 3.69 19.65
N SER A 613 4.88 3.01 20.16
CA SER A 613 3.54 3.10 19.63
C SER A 613 2.52 3.24 20.74
N THR A 614 1.54 4.11 20.51
CA THR A 614 0.38 4.29 21.40
C THR A 614 -0.84 3.67 20.73
N THR A 615 -1.56 2.83 21.47
CA THR A 615 -2.76 2.16 20.96
C THR A 615 -4.00 2.79 21.56
N GLN A 616 -4.90 3.26 20.69
CA GLN A 616 -6.24 3.72 21.05
C GLN A 616 -7.26 2.68 20.58
N ILE A 617 -8.04 2.13 21.49
CA ILE A 617 -9.16 1.26 21.14
C ILE A 617 -10.31 2.17 20.66
N ILE A 618 -10.69 2.00 19.40
CA ILE A 618 -11.80 2.73 18.79
C ILE A 618 -13.12 2.04 19.16
N GLU A 619 -13.13 0.71 19.04
CA GLU A 619 -14.31 -0.10 19.30
C GLU A 619 -13.94 -1.40 20.01
N THR A 620 -14.73 -1.76 21.03
CA THR A 620 -14.66 -3.08 21.67
C THR A 620 -15.90 -3.88 21.28
N ILE A 621 -15.68 -5.08 20.76
CA ILE A 621 -16.72 -5.94 20.21
C ILE A 621 -17.11 -6.95 21.30
N ALA A 622 -18.35 -6.85 21.79
CA ALA A 622 -18.86 -7.67 22.90
C ALA A 622 -18.84 -9.18 22.59
N HIS A 623 -19.29 -9.55 21.38
CA HIS A 623 -19.24 -10.92 20.89
C HIS A 623 -18.05 -11.09 19.93
N ARG A 624 -17.21 -12.11 20.18
CA ARG A 624 -16.06 -12.39 19.33
C ARG A 624 -16.53 -12.65 17.91
N ILE A 625 -16.00 -11.88 16.94
CA ILE A 625 -16.26 -12.10 15.52
C ILE A 625 -15.62 -13.41 15.11
N LEU A 626 -16.41 -14.26 14.47
CA LEU A 626 -15.97 -15.51 13.87
C LEU A 626 -15.72 -15.34 12.36
N VAL A 627 -15.08 -16.32 11.75
CA VAL A 627 -14.95 -16.35 10.28
C VAL A 627 -16.32 -16.34 9.62
N ALA A 628 -17.33 -16.96 10.21
CA ALA A 628 -18.72 -16.96 9.71
C ALA A 628 -19.30 -15.56 9.52
N ASP A 629 -18.85 -14.57 10.29
CA ASP A 629 -19.34 -13.20 10.30
C ASP A 629 -18.61 -12.31 9.29
N THR A 630 -17.62 -12.84 8.56
CA THR A 630 -16.77 -12.12 7.62
C THR A 630 -17.15 -12.38 6.17
N ASP A 631 -16.62 -11.60 5.24
CA ASP A 631 -16.82 -11.82 3.81
C ASP A 631 -16.24 -13.18 3.36
N LYS A 632 -15.14 -13.61 3.98
CA LYS A 632 -14.63 -14.98 3.79
C LYS A 632 -15.63 -16.03 4.25
N GLY A 633 -16.32 -15.77 5.34
CA GLY A 633 -17.40 -16.64 5.83
C GLY A 633 -18.58 -16.70 4.87
N LYS A 634 -18.96 -15.58 4.24
CA LYS A 634 -20.00 -15.54 3.20
C LYS A 634 -19.61 -16.43 2.01
N GLU A 635 -18.32 -16.36 1.56
CA GLU A 635 -17.79 -17.24 0.52
C GLU A 635 -17.85 -18.72 0.90
N LEU A 636 -17.37 -19.07 2.10
CA LEU A 636 -17.38 -20.45 2.60
C LEU A 636 -18.80 -21.01 2.70
N ASN A 637 -19.75 -20.19 3.14
CA ASN A 637 -21.17 -20.57 3.17
C ASN A 637 -21.75 -20.82 1.78
N LYS A 638 -21.36 -20.06 0.74
CA LYS A 638 -21.72 -20.34 -0.65
C LYS A 638 -21.14 -21.69 -1.11
N GLN A 639 -19.84 -21.95 -0.84
CA GLN A 639 -19.22 -23.23 -1.16
C GLN A 639 -19.91 -24.41 -0.47
N ILE A 640 -20.29 -24.26 0.82
CA ILE A 640 -21.05 -25.26 1.54
C ILE A 640 -22.43 -25.50 0.87
N ALA A 641 -23.11 -24.44 0.43
CA ALA A 641 -24.38 -24.57 -0.27
C ALA A 641 -24.25 -25.33 -1.60
N ASP A 642 -23.19 -25.03 -2.37
CA ASP A 642 -22.89 -25.69 -3.63
C ASP A 642 -22.55 -27.19 -3.41
N LEU A 643 -21.71 -27.49 -2.40
CA LEU A 643 -21.41 -28.89 -2.04
C LEU A 643 -22.64 -29.66 -1.55
N LYS A 644 -23.55 -29.01 -0.80
CA LYS A 644 -24.82 -29.62 -0.42
C LYS A 644 -25.71 -29.89 -1.65
N ALA A 645 -25.72 -29.01 -2.65
CA ALA A 645 -26.42 -29.23 -3.92
C ALA A 645 -25.78 -30.42 -4.69
N LEU A 646 -24.44 -30.53 -4.70
CA LEU A 646 -23.74 -31.67 -5.27
C LEU A 646 -24.08 -32.99 -4.57
N LEU A 647 -24.09 -33.01 -3.24
CA LEU A 647 -24.54 -34.19 -2.46
C LEU A 647 -25.97 -34.59 -2.79
N TYR A 648 -26.87 -33.62 -2.95
CA TYR A 648 -28.24 -33.88 -3.37
C TYR A 648 -28.27 -34.52 -4.76
N ALA A 649 -27.47 -34.01 -5.73
CA ALA A 649 -27.41 -34.54 -7.09
C ALA A 649 -26.89 -35.98 -7.10
N TYR A 650 -25.89 -36.33 -6.31
CA TYR A 650 -25.42 -37.71 -6.14
C TYR A 650 -26.50 -38.63 -5.54
N SER A 651 -27.09 -38.18 -4.42
CA SER A 651 -28.08 -38.99 -3.68
C SER A 651 -29.37 -39.28 -4.49
N HIS A 652 -29.69 -38.42 -5.44
CA HIS A 652 -30.88 -38.58 -6.31
C HIS A 652 -30.57 -39.07 -7.71
N GLY A 653 -29.33 -39.52 -7.97
CA GLY A 653 -28.93 -40.09 -9.26
C GLY A 653 -28.87 -39.11 -10.43
N LEU A 654 -28.88 -37.78 -10.14
CA LEU A 654 -28.71 -36.75 -11.19
C LEU A 654 -27.27 -36.71 -11.70
N LEU A 655 -26.32 -37.02 -10.84
CA LEU A 655 -24.90 -37.25 -11.14
C LEU A 655 -24.47 -38.59 -10.55
N LYS A 656 -23.50 -39.23 -11.21
CA LYS A 656 -22.89 -40.43 -10.69
C LYS A 656 -21.58 -40.12 -9.98
N GLU A 657 -21.35 -40.80 -8.86
CA GLU A 657 -20.04 -40.78 -8.20
C GLU A 657 -18.99 -41.39 -9.15
N LYS A 658 -17.79 -40.84 -9.11
CA LYS A 658 -16.64 -41.38 -9.87
C LYS A 658 -15.78 -42.17 -8.90
N GLU A 659 -15.52 -43.43 -9.16
CA GLU A 659 -14.54 -44.22 -8.41
C GLU A 659 -13.19 -43.52 -8.45
N THR A 660 -12.66 -43.16 -7.28
CA THR A 660 -11.26 -42.71 -7.15
C THR A 660 -10.39 -43.97 -7.17
N LYS A 661 -9.68 -44.20 -8.29
CA LYS A 661 -8.58 -45.16 -8.33
C LYS A 661 -7.46 -44.78 -7.36
#